data_0de7ceee2c815554893b03f0ec3f03aa
#
_entry.id   0de7ceee2c815554893b03f0ec3f03aa
#
_cell.length_a   1.000
_cell.length_b   1.000
_cell.length_c   1.000
_cell.angle_alpha   90.00
_cell.angle_beta   90.00
_cell.angle_gamma   90.00
#
_symmetry.space_group_name_H-M   'P 1'
#
loop_
_entity.id
_entity.type
_entity.pdbx_description
1 polymer ?
#
loop_
_entity_poly.entity_id
_entity_poly.type
_entity_poly.pdbx_seq_one_letter_code
_entity_poly.pdbx_strand_id
1 'polypeptide(L)'
;MRIGYISGVLALCISADAYALYPDSLKVSLPEVVVTNNYMSGRNRTETVPVEVIGQEFLREFHSGSLMQTLGKLPGIQSMDIGYGFSKPVIRGMGFNRVAVTENGIRQEGQQWGADHGLEIDAFNVERVEVRKGPASLQYGSDAMGGVLEIKQLPPPLDNQLFGEVNLLSKTNNNLWGGSVMLGIKKNAWYIQTRFTEQHFGDYRVPTDSIVYLTQRIPIYNRRMKNTAGMERDASASVSYRKSAYQGQLFLSNAYQKVGFFPGAHGIPDATRVQDDGNSRNIDLPYSKVNHLKTQFRQQLNLGKNLVEWNIGYQNNHREERSLFHTHYNTQQPPAINPDLELQFDLHTFSSAMKWTFLQQDNWKHTGGIDLQYQKNGIGGYGFLLPRYQRETAGAYYMASFAPAGPFSFSGGFRFDYGHIRISPFEDTYLESYLQQNGYSRETVEFYKQRSFETDRSFTNYAGSIGVVYTPSERHIAKVNIGRSFRLPGANELASNGVHHGTFRHEQGDATLNSEQGWQLDMGYTFHGNSVRLEVSPFISWFTNYIYLQPTGEWSILPHAGQIYKYSGVEALFTGGEISGEVDILREVTLAVSGEYVYTYNLDANTALSFSPPISLRSTLSYHPGQMRFYLENECIAAQNRISRNEDPTPGAQLFHAGASFSIPWMKNKLEVTISANNLFDTRYYNHLSFYRKIDIPEPGRNFQLLIKIPFKTLLK
;
A
#
# COMPACT_ATOMS: atom_id res chain seq x y z
N MET A 1 41.25 -11.66 -1.94
CA MET A 1 42.09 -11.24 -3.08
C MET A 1 41.28 -11.34 -4.35
N ARG A 2 40.98 -10.24 -4.94
CA ARG A 2 40.51 -9.72 -6.20
C ARG A 2 39.24 -8.91 -6.05
N ILE A 3 39.47 -7.65 -5.68
CA ILE A 3 38.62 -6.50 -5.99
C ILE A 3 39.05 -6.05 -7.40
N GLY A 4 38.17 -6.12 -8.34
CA GLY A 4 38.43 -5.63 -9.68
C GLY A 4 37.17 -5.76 -10.54
N TYR A 5 36.78 -4.64 -11.16
CA TYR A 5 35.68 -4.42 -12.11
C TYR A 5 34.32 -3.98 -11.52
N ILE A 6 34.29 -2.80 -10.91
CA ILE A 6 33.16 -1.87 -10.98
C ILE A 6 33.78 -0.46 -11.17
N SER A 7 34.34 -0.18 -12.33
CA SER A 7 34.82 1.13 -12.72
C SER A 7 34.64 1.31 -14.23
N GLY A 8 33.41 1.34 -14.70
CA GLY A 8 33.16 1.40 -16.14
C GLY A 8 31.84 1.97 -16.62
N VAL A 9 31.01 2.57 -15.74
CA VAL A 9 29.70 3.11 -16.17
C VAL A 9 29.50 4.58 -15.86
N LEU A 10 30.52 5.29 -15.41
CA LEU A 10 30.41 6.72 -15.02
C LEU A 10 31.01 7.69 -16.01
N ALA A 11 31.15 7.35 -17.29
CA ALA A 11 31.73 8.25 -18.30
C ALA A 11 30.98 8.16 -19.63
N LEU A 12 29.75 8.68 -19.67
CA LEU A 12 29.06 9.04 -20.91
C LEU A 12 28.28 10.35 -20.72
N CYS A 13 28.98 11.39 -20.24
CA CYS A 13 28.59 12.74 -20.52
C CYS A 13 29.20 13.10 -21.87
N ILE A 14 28.55 12.68 -22.94
CA ILE A 14 28.92 13.13 -24.31
C ILE A 14 28.38 14.56 -24.46
N SER A 15 29.27 15.53 -24.60
CA SER A 15 28.99 16.84 -25.11
C SER A 15 28.54 16.73 -26.58
N ALA A 16 27.24 16.66 -26.79
CA ALA A 16 26.63 16.81 -28.10
C ALA A 16 26.08 18.25 -28.16
N ASP A 17 26.88 19.15 -28.69
CA ASP A 17 26.38 20.42 -29.21
C ASP A 17 25.53 20.14 -30.45
N ALA A 18 24.29 19.74 -30.24
CA ALA A 18 23.30 19.63 -31.31
C ALA A 18 22.60 20.99 -31.44
N TYR A 19 22.99 21.76 -32.43
CA TYR A 19 22.22 22.90 -32.91
C TYR A 19 20.83 22.42 -33.36
N ALA A 20 19.84 22.59 -32.52
CA ALA A 20 18.44 22.42 -32.89
C ALA A 20 17.80 23.79 -33.06
N LEU A 21 17.75 24.24 -34.30
CA LEU A 21 16.82 25.26 -34.77
C LEU A 21 15.38 24.69 -34.69
N TYR A 22 14.65 25.03 -33.65
CA TYR A 22 13.21 24.83 -33.59
C TYR A 22 12.54 26.06 -32.99
N PRO A 23 11.40 26.48 -33.55
CA PRO A 23 10.70 27.67 -33.11
C PRO A 23 10.06 27.45 -31.73
N ASP A 24 10.08 28.50 -30.96
CA ASP A 24 9.66 28.64 -29.54
C ASP A 24 8.14 28.53 -29.30
N SER A 25 7.43 27.62 -29.94
CA SER A 25 5.96 27.57 -29.90
C SER A 25 5.34 26.20 -29.72
N LEU A 26 5.94 25.34 -28.89
CA LEU A 26 5.19 24.24 -28.27
C LEU A 26 5.06 24.51 -26.78
N LYS A 27 4.23 25.48 -26.42
CA LYS A 27 3.60 25.53 -25.11
C LYS A 27 2.66 24.31 -25.04
N VAL A 28 3.18 23.17 -24.62
CA VAL A 28 2.34 22.14 -24.03
C VAL A 28 1.91 22.72 -22.68
N SER A 29 0.84 23.48 -22.68
CA SER A 29 0.10 23.76 -21.47
C SER A 29 -0.46 22.42 -21.01
N LEU A 30 0.23 21.78 -20.05
CA LEU A 30 -0.43 20.78 -19.23
C LEU A 30 -1.60 21.52 -18.59
N PRO A 31 -2.86 21.09 -18.79
CA PRO A 31 -3.97 21.74 -18.16
C PRO A 31 -3.71 21.72 -16.65
N GLU A 32 -3.87 22.86 -16.03
CA GLU A 32 -3.91 22.99 -14.58
C GLU A 32 -5.04 22.07 -14.12
N VAL A 33 -4.67 20.96 -13.51
CA VAL A 33 -5.64 19.97 -13.04
C VAL A 33 -6.24 20.53 -11.77
N VAL A 34 -7.28 21.32 -11.92
CA VAL A 34 -8.19 21.65 -10.84
C VAL A 34 -8.91 20.36 -10.48
N VAL A 35 -8.65 19.86 -9.29
CA VAL A 35 -9.19 18.60 -8.78
C VAL A 35 -10.63 18.81 -8.35
N THR A 36 -11.52 18.69 -9.27
CA THR A 36 -12.89 18.29 -9.01
C THR A 36 -13.12 17.04 -9.84
N ASN A 37 -13.34 15.91 -9.17
CA ASN A 37 -13.67 14.58 -9.70
C ASN A 37 -13.39 14.39 -11.20
N ASN A 38 -12.17 13.97 -11.56
CA ASN A 38 -11.72 13.90 -12.94
C ASN A 38 -12.20 12.65 -13.69
N TYR A 39 -13.50 12.30 -13.58
CA TYR A 39 -14.10 11.22 -14.38
C TYR A 39 -13.99 11.45 -15.90
N MET A 40 -13.84 12.70 -16.31
CA MET A 40 -13.80 13.12 -17.72
C MET A 40 -12.44 13.60 -18.19
N SER A 41 -11.36 13.30 -17.47
CA SER A 41 -10.01 13.63 -17.95
C SER A 41 -9.76 12.97 -19.31
N GLY A 42 -9.02 13.63 -20.20
CA GLY A 42 -8.68 13.07 -21.51
C GLY A 42 -8.03 11.68 -21.41
N ARG A 43 -7.36 11.39 -20.29
CA ARG A 43 -6.77 10.11 -19.98
C ARG A 43 -7.81 9.02 -19.69
N ASN A 44 -8.87 9.34 -18.95
CA ASN A 44 -9.94 8.38 -18.66
C ASN A 44 -10.73 7.99 -19.92
N ARG A 45 -10.70 8.82 -20.97
CA ARG A 45 -11.32 8.54 -22.26
C ARG A 45 -10.53 7.61 -23.17
N THR A 46 -9.25 7.37 -22.88
CA THR A 46 -8.36 6.56 -23.73
C THR A 46 -7.76 5.35 -23.01
N GLU A 47 -7.71 5.33 -21.69
CA GLU A 47 -7.24 4.17 -20.92
C GLU A 47 -8.36 3.15 -20.72
N THR A 48 -8.11 1.91 -21.10
CA THR A 48 -9.08 0.81 -21.04
C THR A 48 -9.28 0.26 -19.63
N VAL A 49 -8.30 0.44 -18.75
CA VAL A 49 -8.40 0.11 -17.32
C VAL A 49 -8.96 1.32 -16.56
N PRO A 50 -9.88 1.14 -15.60
CA PRO A 50 -10.31 2.23 -14.74
C PRO A 50 -9.12 2.84 -13.97
N VAL A 51 -8.98 4.15 -14.04
CA VAL A 51 -7.96 4.90 -13.29
C VAL A 51 -8.64 5.99 -12.48
N GLU A 52 -8.49 5.90 -11.18
CA GLU A 52 -8.97 6.91 -10.25
C GLU A 52 -7.81 7.81 -9.84
N VAL A 53 -8.00 9.12 -9.93
CA VAL A 53 -6.98 10.12 -9.63
C VAL A 53 -7.40 10.90 -8.39
N ILE A 54 -6.62 10.75 -7.34
CA ILE A 54 -6.85 11.36 -6.04
C ILE A 54 -5.86 12.51 -5.87
N GLY A 55 -6.39 13.71 -5.69
CA GLY A 55 -5.58 14.91 -5.49
C GLY A 55 -5.49 15.36 -4.04
N GLN A 56 -4.76 16.46 -3.84
CA GLN A 56 -4.49 17.02 -2.51
C GLN A 56 -5.75 17.39 -1.71
N GLU A 57 -6.82 17.82 -2.37
CA GLU A 57 -8.06 18.19 -1.68
C GLU A 57 -8.67 17.00 -0.95
N PHE A 58 -8.84 15.87 -1.63
CA PHE A 58 -9.33 14.62 -1.04
C PHE A 58 -8.39 14.11 0.05
N LEU A 59 -7.07 14.06 -0.23
CA LEU A 59 -6.06 13.59 0.72
C LEU A 59 -6.06 14.39 2.01
N ARG A 60 -6.32 15.69 1.94
CA ARG A 60 -6.41 16.58 3.10
C ARG A 60 -7.73 16.42 3.83
N GLU A 61 -8.84 16.41 3.12
CA GLU A 61 -10.17 16.34 3.72
C GLU A 61 -10.39 15.05 4.51
N PHE A 62 -9.96 13.94 3.92
CA PHE A 62 -10.10 12.60 4.52
C PHE A 62 -8.82 12.09 5.19
N HIS A 63 -7.87 12.97 5.49
CA HIS A 63 -6.62 12.60 6.14
C HIS A 63 -6.87 11.82 7.43
N SER A 64 -6.45 10.55 7.49
CA SER A 64 -6.74 9.67 8.63
C SER A 64 -5.51 9.15 9.37
N GLY A 65 -4.35 9.72 9.09
CA GLY A 65 -3.08 9.40 9.77
C GLY A 65 -2.19 8.46 8.98
N SER A 66 -2.74 7.50 8.25
CA SER A 66 -2.00 6.76 7.23
C SER A 66 -2.60 7.00 5.84
N LEU A 67 -1.78 6.88 4.82
CA LEU A 67 -2.25 7.00 3.43
C LEU A 67 -3.30 5.93 3.10
N MET A 68 -3.11 4.71 3.56
CA MET A 68 -4.02 3.60 3.24
C MET A 68 -5.40 3.78 3.86
N GLN A 69 -5.47 4.20 5.12
CA GLN A 69 -6.74 4.53 5.78
C GLN A 69 -7.47 5.70 5.08
N THR A 70 -6.72 6.67 4.57
CA THR A 70 -7.28 7.77 3.76
C THR A 70 -7.88 7.25 2.46
N LEU A 71 -7.16 6.39 1.74
CA LEU A 71 -7.61 5.80 0.47
C LEU A 71 -8.75 4.78 0.66
N GLY A 72 -8.92 4.18 1.84
CA GLY A 72 -10.03 3.30 2.20
C GLY A 72 -11.41 3.98 2.18
N LYS A 73 -11.46 5.30 1.97
CA LYS A 73 -12.71 6.04 1.70
C LYS A 73 -13.22 5.85 0.25
N LEU A 74 -12.40 5.30 -0.63
CA LEU A 74 -12.73 5.07 -2.04
C LEU A 74 -13.34 3.68 -2.24
N PRO A 75 -14.37 3.51 -3.08
CA PRO A 75 -14.94 2.20 -3.34
C PRO A 75 -13.91 1.27 -3.99
N GLY A 76 -13.92 -0.01 -3.61
CA GLY A 76 -12.99 -1.01 -4.11
C GLY A 76 -11.58 -0.95 -3.51
N ILE A 77 -11.33 -0.01 -2.60
CA ILE A 77 -10.08 0.09 -1.85
C ILE A 77 -10.38 -0.05 -0.37
N GLN A 78 -9.71 -0.96 0.26
CA GLN A 78 -9.81 -1.21 1.69
C GLN A 78 -8.42 -1.26 2.30
N SER A 79 -8.36 -1.23 3.61
CA SER A 79 -7.10 -1.37 4.33
C SER A 79 -7.16 -2.55 5.29
N MET A 80 -6.05 -3.26 5.35
CA MET A 80 -5.78 -4.25 6.38
C MET A 80 -5.04 -3.53 7.49
N ASP A 81 -5.77 -3.18 8.56
CA ASP A 81 -5.27 -2.33 9.63
C ASP A 81 -4.98 -3.13 10.89
N ILE A 82 -3.92 -2.74 11.60
CA ILE A 82 -3.63 -3.13 12.97
C ILE A 82 -3.44 -1.85 13.78
N GLY A 83 -4.53 -1.36 14.35
CA GLY A 83 -4.57 -0.07 15.04
C GLY A 83 -4.21 1.10 14.11
N TYR A 84 -3.55 2.12 14.68
CA TYR A 84 -3.15 3.31 13.92
C TYR A 84 -1.79 3.19 13.22
N GLY A 85 -0.96 2.24 13.65
CA GLY A 85 0.44 2.18 13.22
C GLY A 85 0.69 1.39 11.94
N PHE A 86 -0.19 0.47 11.60
CA PHE A 86 0.05 -0.46 10.49
C PHE A 86 -1.17 -0.54 9.57
N SER A 87 -0.95 -0.35 8.28
CA SER A 87 -2.01 -0.35 7.29
C SER A 87 -1.49 -0.78 5.92
N LYS A 88 -2.15 -1.75 5.29
CA LYS A 88 -1.83 -2.24 3.93
C LYS A 88 -3.01 -2.12 3.00
N PRO A 89 -2.79 -1.84 1.70
CA PRO A 89 -3.87 -1.76 0.74
C PRO A 89 -4.44 -3.13 0.39
N VAL A 90 -5.75 -3.15 0.25
CA VAL A 90 -6.51 -4.25 -0.36
C VAL A 90 -7.36 -3.66 -1.48
N ILE A 91 -7.22 -4.16 -2.69
CA ILE A 91 -8.01 -3.73 -3.85
C ILE A 91 -8.86 -4.92 -4.30
N ARG A 92 -10.20 -4.76 -4.30
CA ARG A 92 -11.13 -5.81 -4.73
C ARG A 92 -10.92 -7.15 -4.01
N GLY A 93 -10.64 -7.10 -2.72
CA GLY A 93 -10.36 -8.28 -1.89
C GLY A 93 -8.95 -8.88 -2.08
N MET A 94 -8.14 -8.34 -2.99
CA MET A 94 -6.77 -8.76 -3.21
C MET A 94 -5.81 -7.89 -2.38
N GLY A 95 -5.20 -8.48 -1.39
CA GLY A 95 -4.22 -7.84 -0.50
C GLY A 95 -2.86 -8.49 -0.57
N PHE A 96 -2.04 -8.26 0.46
CA PHE A 96 -0.66 -8.74 0.56
C PHE A 96 0.19 -8.28 -0.63
N ASN A 97 0.91 -9.21 -1.26
CA ASN A 97 1.81 -8.93 -2.38
C ASN A 97 1.07 -8.89 -3.75
N ARG A 98 -0.24 -8.56 -3.79
CA ARG A 98 -1.02 -8.48 -5.04
C ARG A 98 -1.39 -7.07 -5.45
N VAL A 99 -1.10 -6.10 -4.57
CA VAL A 99 -1.25 -4.67 -4.86
C VAL A 99 0.15 -4.04 -4.90
N ALA A 100 0.55 -3.56 -6.05
CA ALA A 100 1.81 -2.84 -6.17
C ALA A 100 1.63 -1.38 -5.73
N VAL A 101 2.49 -0.92 -4.86
CA VAL A 101 2.59 0.50 -4.50
C VAL A 101 3.86 1.05 -5.14
N THR A 102 3.74 2.14 -5.89
CA THR A 102 4.90 2.78 -6.53
C THR A 102 4.99 4.24 -6.10
N GLU A 103 6.19 4.72 -5.89
CA GLU A 103 6.47 6.12 -5.61
C GLU A 103 7.38 6.65 -6.73
N ASN A 104 6.91 7.65 -7.47
CA ASN A 104 7.64 8.26 -8.59
C ASN A 104 8.16 7.25 -9.64
N GLY A 105 7.42 6.15 -9.86
CA GLY A 105 7.73 5.11 -10.83
C GLY A 105 8.68 4.01 -10.33
N ILE A 106 9.04 4.01 -9.05
CA ILE A 106 9.79 2.92 -8.39
C ILE A 106 8.87 2.24 -7.39
N ARG A 107 8.88 0.90 -7.39
CA ARG A 107 8.08 0.12 -6.44
C ARG A 107 8.56 0.33 -5.01
N GLN A 108 7.61 0.58 -4.10
CA GLN A 108 7.83 0.59 -2.66
C GLN A 108 7.97 -0.85 -2.17
N GLU A 109 9.12 -1.19 -1.62
CA GLU A 109 9.38 -2.51 -1.07
C GLU A 109 9.24 -2.52 0.46
N GLY A 110 8.91 -3.66 1.04
CA GLY A 110 8.63 -3.82 2.47
C GLY A 110 7.25 -4.41 2.77
N GLN A 111 6.50 -4.87 1.74
CA GLN A 111 5.18 -5.49 1.93
C GLN A 111 5.24 -7.00 2.22
N GLN A 112 6.37 -7.62 1.98
CA GLN A 112 6.56 -9.08 2.06
C GLN A 112 6.63 -9.62 3.49
N TRP A 113 6.71 -8.75 4.49
CA TRP A 113 6.88 -9.15 5.89
C TRP A 113 5.65 -9.77 6.56
N GLY A 114 4.52 -9.80 5.92
CA GLY A 114 3.28 -10.29 6.48
C GLY A 114 2.18 -9.22 6.44
N ALA A 115 1.01 -9.55 6.96
CA ALA A 115 -0.15 -8.67 6.91
C ALA A 115 -0.18 -7.63 8.03
N ASP A 116 0.57 -7.88 9.09
CA ASP A 116 0.67 -7.08 10.31
C ASP A 116 1.69 -5.93 10.25
N HIS A 117 2.20 -5.63 9.06
CA HIS A 117 3.17 -4.57 8.83
C HIS A 117 2.64 -3.57 7.82
N GLY A 118 2.82 -2.27 8.08
CA GLY A 118 2.32 -1.18 7.22
C GLY A 118 3.26 -0.82 6.08
N LEU A 119 2.85 0.21 5.35
CA LEU A 119 3.68 0.90 4.36
C LEU A 119 4.28 2.14 5.00
N GLU A 120 5.58 2.29 4.89
CA GLU A 120 6.34 3.44 5.39
C GLU A 120 6.30 4.55 4.32
N ILE A 121 5.26 5.37 4.38
CA ILE A 121 5.03 6.49 3.46
C ILE A 121 4.56 7.69 4.25
N ASP A 122 5.30 8.79 4.18
CA ASP A 122 4.88 10.08 4.74
C ASP A 122 3.60 10.57 4.04
N ALA A 123 2.47 10.50 4.75
CA ALA A 123 1.17 10.90 4.23
C ALA A 123 1.10 12.39 3.83
N PHE A 124 1.91 13.27 4.44
CA PHE A 124 2.00 14.67 4.07
C PHE A 124 2.82 14.91 2.80
N ASN A 125 3.69 13.97 2.42
CA ASN A 125 4.50 14.07 1.20
C ASN A 125 3.78 13.53 -0.05
N VAL A 126 2.55 13.05 0.12
CA VAL A 126 1.73 12.55 -0.99
C VAL A 126 0.91 13.69 -1.59
N GLU A 127 1.22 14.03 -2.85
CA GLU A 127 0.54 15.13 -3.55
C GLU A 127 -0.56 14.65 -4.48
N ARG A 128 -0.41 13.43 -5.01
CA ARG A 128 -1.36 12.80 -5.92
C ARG A 128 -1.21 11.28 -5.86
N VAL A 129 -2.33 10.56 -5.87
CA VAL A 129 -2.34 9.11 -6.03
C VAL A 129 -3.15 8.75 -7.26
N GLU A 130 -2.63 7.86 -8.10
CA GLU A 130 -3.38 7.23 -9.17
C GLU A 130 -3.62 5.78 -8.80
N VAL A 131 -4.87 5.39 -8.70
CA VAL A 131 -5.27 4.02 -8.43
C VAL A 131 -5.72 3.36 -9.72
N ARG A 132 -5.04 2.29 -10.08
CA ARG A 132 -5.39 1.43 -11.22
C ARG A 132 -5.93 0.13 -10.66
N LYS A 133 -7.22 -0.11 -10.89
CA LYS A 133 -7.87 -1.34 -10.44
C LYS A 133 -7.91 -2.31 -11.61
N GLY A 134 -7.46 -3.55 -11.39
CA GLY A 134 -7.47 -4.56 -12.44
C GLY A 134 -6.07 -5.02 -12.89
N PRO A 135 -5.95 -5.73 -14.03
CA PRO A 135 -4.74 -6.41 -14.45
C PRO A 135 -3.65 -5.43 -14.90
N ALA A 136 -2.95 -4.85 -13.94
CA ALA A 136 -1.89 -3.87 -14.18
C ALA A 136 -0.50 -4.50 -14.35
N SER A 137 -0.37 -5.82 -14.26
CA SER A 137 0.92 -6.53 -14.41
C SER A 137 1.61 -6.26 -15.73
N LEU A 138 0.87 -5.92 -16.79
CA LEU A 138 1.44 -5.57 -18.08
C LEU A 138 2.47 -4.43 -17.98
N GLN A 139 2.16 -3.37 -17.26
CA GLN A 139 3.05 -2.21 -17.12
C GLN A 139 3.92 -2.28 -15.85
N TYR A 140 3.43 -2.89 -14.77
CA TYR A 140 4.06 -2.84 -13.45
C TYR A 140 4.70 -4.16 -13.01
N GLY A 141 4.55 -5.22 -13.82
CA GLY A 141 5.15 -6.54 -13.57
C GLY A 141 4.44 -7.35 -12.50
N SER A 142 5.21 -8.22 -11.83
CA SER A 142 4.74 -9.05 -10.72
C SER A 142 4.11 -8.18 -9.61
N ASP A 143 3.19 -8.77 -8.84
CA ASP A 143 2.54 -8.16 -7.66
C ASP A 143 1.51 -7.04 -7.98
N ALA A 144 1.19 -6.82 -9.25
CA ALA A 144 0.16 -5.87 -9.71
C ALA A 144 -1.11 -6.58 -10.22
N MET A 145 -1.51 -7.67 -9.55
CA MET A 145 -2.68 -8.48 -9.95
C MET A 145 -4.00 -7.82 -9.54
N GLY A 146 -4.08 -7.33 -8.31
CA GLY A 146 -5.26 -6.62 -7.78
C GLY A 146 -5.33 -5.17 -8.25
N GLY A 147 -4.18 -4.59 -8.53
CA GLY A 147 -4.07 -3.21 -8.98
C GLY A 147 -2.77 -2.54 -8.55
N VAL A 148 -2.71 -1.23 -8.80
CA VAL A 148 -1.54 -0.39 -8.49
C VAL A 148 -1.97 0.90 -7.83
N LEU A 149 -1.27 1.28 -6.78
CA LEU A 149 -1.29 2.61 -6.18
C LEU A 149 -0.03 3.36 -6.63
N GLU A 150 -0.17 4.33 -7.51
CA GLU A 150 0.95 5.12 -8.00
C GLU A 150 0.98 6.50 -7.34
N ILE A 151 1.93 6.70 -6.43
CA ILE A 151 2.14 7.95 -5.70
C ILE A 151 3.03 8.85 -6.56
N LYS A 152 2.54 10.06 -6.81
CA LYS A 152 3.22 11.05 -7.66
C LYS A 152 3.38 12.38 -6.96
N GLN A 153 4.49 13.02 -7.22
CA GLN A 153 4.65 14.45 -6.92
C GLN A 153 4.06 15.31 -8.04
N LEU A 154 3.60 16.49 -7.68
CA LEU A 154 3.19 17.49 -8.66
C LEU A 154 4.39 18.03 -9.43
N PRO A 155 4.19 18.49 -10.67
CA PRO A 155 5.26 19.14 -11.42
C PRO A 155 5.72 20.42 -10.70
N PRO A 156 7.00 20.79 -10.85
CA PRO A 156 7.50 22.05 -10.34
C PRO A 156 6.67 23.25 -10.81
N PRO A 157 6.51 24.29 -9.98
CA PRO A 157 5.81 25.50 -10.38
C PRO A 157 6.48 26.16 -11.59
N LEU A 158 5.70 26.89 -12.40
CA LEU A 158 6.22 27.56 -13.61
C LEU A 158 7.09 28.76 -13.25
N ASP A 159 6.63 29.58 -12.31
CA ASP A 159 7.28 30.82 -11.91
C ASP A 159 8.44 30.59 -10.94
N ASN A 160 9.44 31.46 -11.01
CA ASN A 160 10.49 31.52 -10.00
C ASN A 160 9.89 31.97 -8.67
N GLN A 161 9.95 31.10 -7.68
CA GLN A 161 9.34 31.38 -6.36
C GLN A 161 9.99 30.59 -5.24
N LEU A 162 9.93 31.18 -4.06
CA LEU A 162 10.08 30.49 -2.78
C LEU A 162 8.68 30.19 -2.27
N PHE A 163 8.44 28.97 -1.84
CA PHE A 163 7.14 28.54 -1.34
C PHE A 163 7.31 27.48 -0.28
N GLY A 164 6.26 27.25 0.47
CA GLY A 164 6.25 26.20 1.46
C GLY A 164 4.89 26.09 2.14
N GLU A 165 4.81 25.14 3.04
CA GLU A 165 3.62 24.91 3.85
C GLU A 165 4.00 24.35 5.21
N VAL A 166 3.19 24.70 6.21
CA VAL A 166 3.20 24.08 7.53
C VAL A 166 1.87 23.40 7.72
N ASN A 167 1.90 22.13 8.08
CA ASN A 167 0.72 21.34 8.43
C ASN A 167 0.78 21.00 9.91
N LEU A 168 -0.34 21.14 10.62
CA LEU A 168 -0.49 20.77 12.03
C LEU A 168 -1.67 19.83 12.17
N LEU A 169 -1.47 18.68 12.81
CA LEU A 169 -2.46 17.64 13.00
C LEU A 169 -2.64 17.30 14.45
N SER A 170 -3.90 17.17 14.89
CA SER A 170 -4.24 16.66 16.21
C SER A 170 -5.45 15.74 16.17
N LYS A 171 -5.46 14.69 17.01
CA LYS A 171 -6.56 13.74 17.16
C LYS A 171 -6.83 13.45 18.63
N THR A 172 -8.10 13.21 18.98
CA THR A 172 -8.51 12.99 20.36
C THR A 172 -8.48 11.51 20.78
N ASN A 173 -8.74 10.57 19.86
CA ASN A 173 -8.84 9.16 20.22
C ASN A 173 -7.54 8.62 20.82
N ASN A 174 -6.42 8.88 20.15
CA ASN A 174 -5.08 8.43 20.55
C ASN A 174 -4.17 9.59 20.97
N ASN A 175 -4.72 10.75 21.27
CA ASN A 175 -3.97 11.95 21.65
C ASN A 175 -2.82 12.27 20.65
N LEU A 176 -3.04 12.03 19.35
CA LEU A 176 -2.05 12.33 18.33
C LEU A 176 -1.84 13.83 18.24
N TRP A 177 -0.59 14.22 18.17
CA TRP A 177 -0.16 15.52 17.69
C TRP A 177 1.00 15.34 16.73
N GLY A 178 1.06 16.18 15.73
CA GLY A 178 2.13 16.14 14.76
C GLY A 178 2.05 17.28 13.78
N GLY A 179 3.01 17.31 12.89
CA GLY A 179 3.03 18.30 11.84
C GLY A 179 4.09 18.02 10.80
N SER A 180 3.99 18.77 9.72
CA SER A 180 4.90 18.67 8.60
C SER A 180 5.26 20.06 8.11
N VAL A 181 6.53 20.28 7.82
CA VAL A 181 7.03 21.53 7.23
C VAL A 181 7.67 21.21 5.88
N MET A 182 7.22 21.89 4.82
CA MET A 182 7.78 21.78 3.50
C MET A 182 8.31 23.15 3.05
N LEU A 183 9.50 23.16 2.46
CA LEU A 183 10.12 24.32 1.84
C LEU A 183 10.53 23.98 0.40
N GLY A 184 10.20 24.84 -0.52
CA GLY A 184 10.54 24.68 -1.93
C GLY A 184 11.03 25.98 -2.56
N ILE A 185 12.01 25.86 -3.46
CA ILE A 185 12.50 26.96 -4.27
C ILE A 185 12.54 26.56 -5.74
N LYS A 186 11.97 27.38 -6.59
CA LYS A 186 12.10 27.30 -8.06
C LYS A 186 12.86 28.52 -8.55
N LYS A 187 13.99 28.30 -9.21
CA LYS A 187 14.76 29.37 -9.86
C LYS A 187 15.32 28.86 -11.19
N ASN A 188 14.88 29.48 -12.27
CA ASN A 188 15.24 29.11 -13.63
C ASN A 188 15.01 27.64 -13.93
N ALA A 189 16.05 26.86 -14.23
CA ALA A 189 16.00 25.43 -14.53
C ALA A 189 15.93 24.56 -13.28
N TRP A 190 16.21 25.10 -12.10
CA TRP A 190 16.34 24.35 -10.87
C TRP A 190 15.09 24.42 -10.01
N TYR A 191 14.74 23.29 -9.39
CA TYR A 191 13.70 23.16 -8.39
C TYR A 191 14.21 22.28 -7.26
N ILE A 192 14.10 22.78 -6.04
CA ILE A 192 14.52 22.07 -4.82
C ILE A 192 13.35 22.09 -3.87
N GLN A 193 13.06 20.97 -3.27
CA GLN A 193 12.02 20.83 -2.23
C GLN A 193 12.55 19.95 -1.11
N THR A 194 12.22 20.31 0.13
CA THR A 194 12.50 19.53 1.32
C THR A 194 11.25 19.45 2.17
N ARG A 195 11.04 18.32 2.86
CA ARG A 195 9.97 18.14 3.83
C ARG A 195 10.50 17.42 5.06
N PHE A 196 10.00 17.83 6.20
CA PHE A 196 10.17 17.14 7.46
C PHE A 196 8.82 16.96 8.13
N THR A 197 8.50 15.73 8.54
CA THR A 197 7.26 15.37 9.22
C THR A 197 7.60 14.69 10.53
N GLU A 198 6.88 15.04 11.59
CA GLU A 198 6.96 14.36 12.87
C GLU A 198 5.58 14.21 13.48
N GLN A 199 5.25 13.00 13.94
CA GLN A 199 3.98 12.66 14.57
C GLN A 199 4.22 11.79 15.80
N HIS A 200 3.47 12.05 16.86
CA HIS A 200 3.46 11.26 18.07
C HIS A 200 2.01 10.94 18.44
N PHE A 201 1.72 9.69 18.70
CA PHE A 201 0.40 9.27 19.15
C PHE A 201 0.51 8.33 20.36
N GLY A 202 -0.49 8.38 21.18
CA GLY A 202 -0.62 7.52 22.36
C GLY A 202 -1.48 6.29 22.05
N ASP A 203 -1.69 5.50 23.09
CA ASP A 203 -2.59 4.35 23.07
C ASP A 203 -3.99 4.77 22.62
N TYR A 204 -4.54 4.09 21.63
CA TYR A 204 -5.86 4.42 21.12
C TYR A 204 -6.99 3.86 21.98
N ARG A 205 -8.15 4.51 21.91
CA ARG A 205 -9.34 4.10 22.63
C ARG A 205 -10.27 3.28 21.76
N VAL A 206 -10.82 2.24 22.36
CA VAL A 206 -11.83 1.35 21.76
C VAL A 206 -13.17 1.50 22.49
N PRO A 207 -14.32 1.27 21.81
CA PRO A 207 -15.65 1.40 22.42
C PRO A 207 -16.03 0.15 23.25
N THR A 208 -15.13 -0.33 24.08
CA THR A 208 -15.36 -1.49 24.97
C THR A 208 -14.48 -1.41 26.21
N ASP A 209 -14.96 -1.98 27.32
CA ASP A 209 -14.22 -2.10 28.59
C ASP A 209 -13.52 -3.46 28.73
N SER A 210 -13.74 -4.38 27.80
CA SER A 210 -13.13 -5.72 27.81
C SER A 210 -13.14 -6.34 26.41
N ILE A 211 -12.18 -7.25 26.19
CA ILE A 211 -12.11 -8.14 25.04
C ILE A 211 -12.28 -9.59 25.49
N VAL A 212 -12.64 -10.48 24.57
CA VAL A 212 -12.71 -11.92 24.83
C VAL A 212 -11.64 -12.60 23.97
N TYR A 213 -10.65 -13.16 24.63
CA TYR A 213 -9.63 -13.97 23.98
C TYR A 213 -9.79 -15.43 24.35
N LEU A 214 -10.03 -16.27 23.36
CA LEU A 214 -10.48 -17.64 23.54
C LEU A 214 -11.74 -17.66 24.41
N THR A 215 -11.65 -18.14 25.65
CA THR A 215 -12.75 -18.16 26.63
C THR A 215 -12.56 -17.19 27.78
N GLN A 216 -11.47 -16.42 27.78
CA GLN A 216 -11.14 -15.50 28.88
C GLN A 216 -11.55 -14.06 28.54
N ARG A 217 -12.25 -13.44 29.47
CA ARG A 217 -12.58 -12.02 29.41
C ARG A 217 -11.44 -11.19 30.01
N ILE A 218 -10.81 -10.36 29.21
CA ILE A 218 -9.68 -9.52 29.58
C ILE A 218 -10.17 -8.07 29.69
N PRO A 219 -10.04 -7.40 30.83
CA PRO A 219 -10.43 -6.01 30.98
C PRO A 219 -9.50 -5.09 30.19
N ILE A 220 -10.06 -4.04 29.57
CA ILE A 220 -9.35 -2.96 28.91
C ILE A 220 -9.48 -1.71 29.75
N TYR A 221 -8.42 -1.35 30.46
CA TYR A 221 -8.40 -0.23 31.39
C TYR A 221 -8.56 1.11 30.64
N ASN A 222 -9.43 1.97 31.13
CA ASN A 222 -9.75 3.27 30.54
C ASN A 222 -10.12 3.20 29.05
N ARG A 223 -10.58 2.04 28.57
CA ARG A 223 -10.85 1.77 27.15
C ARG A 223 -9.65 1.99 26.23
N ARG A 224 -8.43 1.92 26.76
CA ARG A 224 -7.19 2.10 26.00
C ARG A 224 -6.55 0.78 25.69
N MET A 225 -6.19 0.61 24.41
CA MET A 225 -5.39 -0.52 23.97
C MET A 225 -3.93 -0.27 24.34
N LYS A 226 -3.53 -0.81 25.52
CA LYS A 226 -2.18 -0.62 26.09
C LYS A 226 -1.09 -0.96 25.09
N ASN A 227 -0.02 -0.13 25.08
CA ASN A 227 1.16 -0.27 24.25
C ASN A 227 0.87 -0.23 22.73
N THR A 228 -0.09 0.63 22.33
CA THR A 228 -0.35 0.90 20.91
C THR A 228 0.09 2.31 20.51
N ALA A 229 0.81 2.99 21.40
CA ALA A 229 1.45 4.27 21.16
C ALA A 229 2.54 4.16 20.09
N GLY A 230 2.81 5.25 19.41
CA GLY A 230 3.85 5.27 18.39
C GLY A 230 4.34 6.67 18.04
N MET A 231 5.38 6.68 17.25
CA MET A 231 5.94 7.88 16.63
C MET A 231 6.37 7.61 15.20
N GLU A 232 6.26 8.64 14.39
CA GLU A 232 6.73 8.67 13.00
C GLU A 232 7.57 9.93 12.78
N ARG A 233 8.69 9.78 12.09
CA ARG A 233 9.59 10.87 11.74
C ARG A 233 10.10 10.68 10.33
N ASP A 234 9.68 11.53 9.42
CA ASP A 234 10.02 11.42 8.02
C ASP A 234 10.77 12.65 7.54
N ALA A 235 11.72 12.41 6.65
CA ALA A 235 12.44 13.46 5.98
C ALA A 235 12.55 13.16 4.50
N SER A 236 12.34 14.17 3.66
CA SER A 236 12.53 14.04 2.23
C SER A 236 13.17 15.28 1.62
N ALA A 237 13.92 15.07 0.55
CA ALA A 237 14.49 16.11 -0.26
C ALA A 237 14.44 15.74 -1.74
N SER A 238 14.15 16.68 -2.60
CA SER A 238 14.24 16.50 -4.05
C SER A 238 14.94 17.66 -4.72
N VAL A 239 15.76 17.34 -5.71
CA VAL A 239 16.44 18.31 -6.56
C VAL A 239 16.10 17.96 -8.00
N SER A 240 15.49 18.91 -8.71
CA SER A 240 15.13 18.75 -10.12
C SER A 240 15.82 19.79 -10.96
N TYR A 241 16.25 19.36 -12.13
CA TYR A 241 16.79 20.21 -13.19
C TYR A 241 15.98 20.00 -14.46
N ARG A 242 15.45 21.08 -15.03
CA ARG A 242 14.68 21.02 -16.29
C ARG A 242 15.19 22.09 -17.25
N LYS A 243 15.64 21.64 -18.41
CA LYS A 243 16.06 22.54 -19.50
C LYS A 243 15.72 21.90 -20.84
N SER A 244 15.01 22.64 -21.70
CA SER A 244 14.65 22.20 -23.05
C SER A 244 13.99 20.79 -23.04
N ALA A 245 14.63 19.82 -23.65
CA ALA A 245 14.13 18.46 -23.80
C ALA A 245 14.41 17.55 -22.59
N TYR A 246 15.29 17.95 -21.66
CA TYR A 246 15.75 17.12 -20.55
C TYR A 246 15.16 17.55 -19.22
N GLN A 247 14.74 16.59 -18.44
CA GLN A 247 14.42 16.74 -17.02
C GLN A 247 15.08 15.62 -16.22
N GLY A 248 15.87 15.99 -15.20
CA GLY A 248 16.43 15.08 -14.22
C GLY A 248 15.90 15.42 -12.83
N GLN A 249 15.66 14.43 -12.00
CA GLN A 249 15.18 14.61 -10.61
C GLN A 249 15.78 13.54 -9.70
N LEU A 250 16.43 13.99 -8.65
CA LEU A 250 16.94 13.17 -7.56
C LEU A 250 16.00 13.30 -6.35
N PHE A 251 15.55 12.18 -5.81
CA PHE A 251 14.77 12.10 -4.58
C PHE A 251 15.57 11.35 -3.52
N LEU A 252 15.51 11.88 -2.30
CA LEU A 252 16.01 11.24 -1.11
C LEU A 252 14.88 11.26 -0.08
N SER A 253 14.56 10.14 0.52
CA SER A 253 13.59 10.08 1.62
C SER A 253 13.97 9.03 2.63
N ASN A 254 13.61 9.30 3.88
CA ASN A 254 13.72 8.36 4.97
C ASN A 254 12.45 8.41 5.79
N ALA A 255 11.78 7.27 5.93
CA ALA A 255 10.63 7.12 6.81
C ALA A 255 11.07 6.30 8.04
N TYR A 256 10.93 6.89 9.22
CA TYR A 256 11.20 6.23 10.49
C TYR A 256 9.92 6.10 11.28
N GLN A 257 9.62 4.87 11.74
CA GLN A 257 8.47 4.58 12.55
C GLN A 257 8.86 3.69 13.74
N LYS A 258 8.33 4.00 14.92
CA LYS A 258 8.37 3.13 16.10
C LYS A 258 6.95 3.01 16.66
N VAL A 259 6.40 1.80 16.75
CA VAL A 259 5.03 1.54 17.19
C VAL A 259 5.00 0.33 18.10
N GLY A 260 4.33 0.48 19.23
CA GLY A 260 4.09 -0.63 20.16
C GLY A 260 3.03 -1.59 19.61
N PHE A 261 3.11 -2.84 20.04
CA PHE A 261 2.07 -3.84 19.83
C PHE A 261 1.28 -4.07 21.12
N PHE A 262 -0.02 -4.25 21.00
CA PHE A 262 -0.82 -4.67 22.14
C PHE A 262 -0.25 -5.97 22.74
N PRO A 263 -0.01 -6.04 24.06
CA PRO A 263 0.76 -7.14 24.67
C PRO A 263 0.15 -8.54 24.51
N GLY A 264 -1.09 -8.63 24.06
CA GLY A 264 -1.75 -9.87 23.70
C GLY A 264 -1.42 -10.39 22.30
N ALA A 265 -0.71 -9.63 21.47
CA ALA A 265 -0.40 -10.05 20.10
C ALA A 265 0.73 -11.09 20.01
N HIS A 266 1.55 -11.23 21.06
CA HIS A 266 2.63 -12.20 21.15
C HIS A 266 2.25 -13.47 21.93
N GLY A 267 1.11 -13.99 21.72
CA GLY A 267 0.67 -15.14 22.41
C GLY A 267 -0.55 -14.86 23.30
N ILE A 268 -0.65 -15.48 24.45
CA ILE A 268 -1.79 -15.34 25.35
C ILE A 268 -1.77 -13.92 25.94
N PRO A 269 -2.84 -13.12 25.84
CA PRO A 269 -2.92 -11.83 26.50
C PRO A 269 -2.69 -11.97 28.00
N ASP A 270 -1.64 -11.35 28.49
CA ASP A 270 -1.36 -11.30 29.91
C ASP A 270 -2.15 -10.15 30.54
N ALA A 271 -3.16 -10.48 31.36
CA ALA A 271 -4.00 -9.50 32.04
C ALA A 271 -3.19 -8.49 32.89
N THR A 272 -2.00 -8.86 33.37
CA THR A 272 -1.14 -7.96 34.16
C THR A 272 -0.43 -6.93 33.29
N ARG A 273 -0.25 -7.19 32.00
CA ARG A 273 0.48 -6.34 31.06
C ARG A 273 -0.44 -5.38 30.28
N VAL A 274 -1.72 -5.60 30.31
CA VAL A 274 -2.72 -4.74 29.63
C VAL A 274 -3.28 -3.63 30.52
N GLN A 275 -2.77 -3.51 31.74
CA GLN A 275 -3.16 -2.45 32.67
C GLN A 275 -2.63 -1.09 32.20
N ASP A 276 -3.48 -0.08 32.25
CA ASP A 276 -3.07 1.31 32.05
C ASP A 276 -2.13 1.72 33.20
N ASP A 277 -0.94 2.19 32.88
CA ASP A 277 0.05 2.68 33.83
C ASP A 277 -0.02 4.20 34.05
N GLY A 278 -1.04 4.85 33.50
CA GLY A 278 -1.24 6.30 33.54
C GLY A 278 -0.44 7.06 32.49
N ASN A 279 0.41 6.41 31.69
CA ASN A 279 1.14 7.02 30.60
C ASN A 279 0.80 6.38 29.25
N SER A 280 -0.17 6.94 28.55
CA SER A 280 -0.59 6.43 27.25
C SER A 280 0.37 6.71 26.10
N ARG A 281 1.56 7.28 26.34
CA ARG A 281 2.53 7.65 25.31
C ARG A 281 3.82 6.86 25.34
N ASN A 282 4.07 6.06 26.38
CA ASN A 282 5.23 5.18 26.42
C ASN A 282 5.06 4.05 25.38
N ILE A 283 6.19 3.68 24.78
CA ILE A 283 6.27 2.58 23.82
C ILE A 283 7.16 1.53 24.48
N ASP A 284 6.49 0.57 25.16
CA ASP A 284 7.12 -0.52 25.85
C ASP A 284 7.32 -1.74 24.91
N LEU A 285 7.92 -2.79 25.43
CA LEU A 285 7.97 -4.06 24.71
C LEU A 285 6.62 -4.80 24.80
N PRO A 286 6.14 -5.39 23.70
CA PRO A 286 6.76 -5.48 22.37
C PRO A 286 6.53 -4.25 21.49
N TYR A 287 7.47 -3.94 20.59
CA TYR A 287 7.31 -2.90 19.59
C TYR A 287 8.02 -3.22 18.27
N SER A 288 7.53 -2.64 17.17
CA SER A 288 8.22 -2.59 15.88
C SER A 288 8.93 -1.25 15.70
N LYS A 289 10.09 -1.29 15.07
CA LYS A 289 10.88 -0.14 14.67
C LYS A 289 11.32 -0.33 13.24
N VAL A 290 11.01 0.64 12.38
CA VAL A 290 11.37 0.61 10.95
C VAL A 290 12.12 1.86 10.57
N ASN A 291 13.12 1.70 9.73
CA ASN A 291 13.81 2.77 9.05
C ASN A 291 13.89 2.45 7.56
N HIS A 292 13.19 3.20 6.73
CA HIS A 292 13.12 2.97 5.29
C HIS A 292 13.76 4.12 4.52
N LEU A 293 15.01 3.92 4.13
CA LEU A 293 15.76 4.86 3.30
C LEU A 293 15.51 4.59 1.82
N LYS A 294 15.22 5.65 1.05
CA LYS A 294 15.02 5.58 -0.41
C LYS A 294 15.82 6.65 -1.13
N THR A 295 16.47 6.26 -2.20
CA THR A 295 17.14 7.14 -3.16
C THR A 295 16.64 6.82 -4.55
N GLN A 296 16.14 7.81 -5.27
CA GLN A 296 15.59 7.62 -6.61
C GLN A 296 16.11 8.69 -7.55
N PHE A 297 16.53 8.28 -8.74
CA PHE A 297 16.93 9.18 -9.81
C PHE A 297 16.05 8.96 -11.03
N ARG A 298 15.24 9.95 -11.35
CA ARG A 298 14.34 9.95 -12.49
C ARG A 298 14.86 10.86 -13.57
N GLN A 299 14.86 10.36 -14.80
CA GLN A 299 15.25 11.11 -15.99
C GLN A 299 14.15 11.05 -17.05
N GLN A 300 13.92 12.15 -17.73
CA GLN A 300 13.02 12.26 -18.86
C GLN A 300 13.71 13.01 -19.99
N LEU A 301 13.66 12.44 -21.19
CA LEU A 301 14.22 13.02 -22.39
C LEU A 301 13.17 13.03 -23.49
N ASN A 302 12.80 14.24 -23.93
CA ASN A 302 11.89 14.45 -25.05
C ASN A 302 12.68 14.54 -26.35
N LEU A 303 12.49 13.59 -27.25
CA LEU A 303 13.14 13.49 -28.56
C LEU A 303 12.10 13.69 -29.66
N GLY A 304 11.71 14.94 -29.90
CA GLY A 304 10.62 15.26 -30.82
C GLY A 304 9.29 14.67 -30.36
N LYS A 305 8.78 13.66 -31.08
CA LYS A 305 7.53 12.96 -30.74
C LYS A 305 7.73 11.79 -29.77
N ASN A 306 8.96 11.51 -29.38
CA ASN A 306 9.30 10.40 -28.50
C ASN A 306 9.61 10.89 -27.08
N LEU A 307 9.27 10.09 -26.09
CA LEU A 307 9.60 10.33 -24.69
C LEU A 307 10.33 9.11 -24.14
N VAL A 308 11.53 9.31 -23.64
CA VAL A 308 12.29 8.30 -22.89
C VAL A 308 12.28 8.69 -21.43
N GLU A 309 11.83 7.77 -20.57
CA GLU A 309 11.85 7.88 -19.12
C GLU A 309 12.73 6.78 -18.55
N TRP A 310 13.62 7.13 -17.65
CA TRP A 310 14.49 6.17 -16.98
C TRP A 310 14.52 6.48 -15.49
N ASN A 311 14.11 5.51 -14.68
CA ASN A 311 14.06 5.58 -13.23
C ASN A 311 15.06 4.57 -12.65
N ILE A 312 15.90 5.03 -11.72
CA ILE A 312 16.84 4.19 -10.98
C ILE A 312 16.53 4.40 -9.50
N GLY A 313 16.44 3.32 -8.72
CA GLY A 313 16.14 3.38 -7.31
C GLY A 313 17.02 2.46 -6.48
N TYR A 314 17.34 2.92 -5.28
CA TYR A 314 17.89 2.12 -4.20
C TYR A 314 17.01 2.31 -2.97
N GLN A 315 16.70 1.21 -2.28
CA GLN A 315 15.94 1.22 -1.03
C GLN A 315 16.66 0.31 -0.02
N ASN A 316 16.64 0.75 1.23
CA ASN A 316 16.98 -0.09 2.37
C ASN A 316 15.84 0.00 3.37
N ASN A 317 15.12 -1.09 3.57
CA ASN A 317 14.12 -1.23 4.61
C ASN A 317 14.73 -2.05 5.75
N HIS A 318 15.07 -1.36 6.84
CA HIS A 318 15.59 -1.97 8.06
C HIS A 318 14.49 -1.99 9.10
N ARG A 319 14.06 -3.21 9.49
CA ARG A 319 12.99 -3.45 10.47
C ARG A 319 13.51 -4.28 11.63
N GLU A 320 13.14 -3.87 12.83
CA GLU A 320 13.35 -4.58 14.07
C GLU A 320 12.01 -4.82 14.77
N GLU A 321 11.81 -6.02 15.30
CA GLU A 321 10.76 -6.31 16.27
C GLU A 321 11.41 -6.70 17.58
N ARG A 322 10.99 -6.02 18.64
CA ARG A 322 11.59 -6.16 19.95
C ARG A 322 10.56 -6.61 20.96
N SER A 323 10.89 -7.62 21.73
CA SER A 323 10.05 -8.16 22.80
C SER A 323 10.89 -8.47 24.03
N LEU A 324 10.24 -8.64 25.18
CA LEU A 324 10.91 -9.28 26.31
C LEU A 324 11.34 -10.67 25.89
N PHE A 325 12.62 -10.99 26.14
CA PHE A 325 13.11 -12.33 25.83
C PHE A 325 12.19 -13.37 26.46
N HIS A 326 11.72 -14.27 25.63
CA HIS A 326 10.99 -15.45 26.03
C HIS A 326 11.52 -16.62 25.21
N THR A 327 11.56 -17.77 25.82
CA THR A 327 11.92 -18.99 25.14
C THR A 327 10.82 -20.02 25.29
N HIS A 328 10.62 -20.75 24.23
CA HIS A 328 9.78 -21.95 24.23
C HIS A 328 10.62 -23.22 24.43
N TYR A 329 11.96 -23.05 24.53
CA TYR A 329 12.95 -24.12 24.65
C TYR A 329 13.75 -23.93 25.94
N ASN A 330 13.68 -24.88 26.83
CA ASN A 330 14.17 -24.79 28.21
C ASN A 330 15.66 -24.39 28.35
N THR A 331 16.45 -24.51 27.30
CA THR A 331 17.92 -24.27 27.36
C THR A 331 18.35 -22.96 26.69
N GLN A 332 17.49 -22.31 25.97
CA GLN A 332 17.82 -21.07 25.29
C GLN A 332 17.97 -19.93 26.29
N GLN A 333 19.12 -19.28 26.29
CA GLN A 333 19.40 -18.10 27.10
C GLN A 333 19.24 -16.83 26.26
N PRO A 334 18.87 -15.69 26.88
CA PRO A 334 18.82 -14.41 26.16
C PRO A 334 20.18 -14.10 25.55
N PRO A 335 20.24 -13.54 24.34
CA PRO A 335 21.48 -13.09 23.74
C PRO A 335 22.19 -12.07 24.66
N ALA A 336 23.51 -12.16 24.74
CA ALA A 336 24.33 -11.22 25.57
C ALA A 336 24.25 -9.77 25.01
N ILE A 337 24.02 -9.63 23.71
CA ILE A 337 23.85 -8.34 23.02
C ILE A 337 22.45 -8.27 22.48
N ASN A 338 21.74 -7.17 22.73
CA ASN A 338 20.35 -6.94 22.31
C ASN A 338 19.39 -8.08 22.71
N PRO A 339 19.24 -8.38 24.01
CA PRO A 339 18.44 -9.51 24.49
C PRO A 339 16.93 -9.35 24.16
N ASP A 340 16.50 -8.16 23.83
CA ASP A 340 15.14 -7.80 23.44
C ASP A 340 14.90 -7.80 21.91
N LEU A 341 15.94 -8.04 21.09
CA LEU A 341 15.79 -8.10 19.63
C LEU A 341 15.27 -9.48 19.21
N GLU A 342 13.97 -9.57 18.97
CA GLU A 342 13.32 -10.82 18.54
C GLU A 342 13.54 -11.09 17.08
N LEU A 343 13.16 -10.15 16.20
CA LEU A 343 13.29 -10.27 14.76
C LEU A 343 13.97 -9.05 14.18
N GLN A 344 14.81 -9.25 13.17
CA GLN A 344 15.41 -8.20 12.37
C GLN A 344 15.39 -8.60 10.91
N PHE A 345 14.99 -7.66 10.05
CA PHE A 345 15.03 -7.78 8.60
C PHE A 345 15.75 -6.59 8.00
N ASP A 346 16.63 -6.85 7.05
CA ASP A 346 17.41 -5.83 6.37
C ASP A 346 17.34 -6.06 4.86
N LEU A 347 16.35 -5.41 4.24
CA LEU A 347 16.05 -5.57 2.82
C LEU A 347 16.68 -4.46 2.00
N HIS A 348 17.63 -4.81 1.16
CA HIS A 348 18.21 -3.95 0.14
C HIS A 348 17.57 -4.23 -1.21
N THR A 349 17.11 -3.19 -1.90
CA THR A 349 16.52 -3.30 -3.23
C THR A 349 17.15 -2.28 -4.18
N PHE A 350 17.64 -2.76 -5.31
CA PHE A 350 18.06 -1.96 -6.46
C PHE A 350 17.07 -2.15 -7.59
N SER A 351 16.61 -1.07 -8.20
CA SER A 351 15.62 -1.09 -9.28
C SER A 351 16.05 -0.18 -10.43
N SER A 352 15.78 -0.60 -11.66
CA SER A 352 15.95 0.21 -12.86
C SER A 352 14.77 -0.04 -13.78
N ALA A 353 14.04 1.00 -14.16
CA ALA A 353 12.89 0.94 -15.05
C ALA A 353 13.06 1.95 -16.18
N MET A 354 13.14 1.49 -17.40
CA MET A 354 13.23 2.31 -18.60
C MET A 354 11.96 2.16 -19.43
N LYS A 355 11.40 3.29 -19.85
CA LYS A 355 10.20 3.35 -20.69
C LYS A 355 10.44 4.27 -21.86
N TRP A 356 10.11 3.82 -23.05
CA TRP A 356 10.17 4.57 -24.27
C TRP A 356 8.78 4.66 -24.89
N THR A 357 8.24 5.87 -24.99
CA THR A 357 6.95 6.16 -25.63
C THR A 357 7.17 6.82 -26.98
N PHE A 358 6.65 6.19 -28.02
CA PHE A 358 6.67 6.68 -29.39
C PHE A 358 5.32 7.36 -29.69
N LEU A 359 5.33 8.61 -30.04
CA LEU A 359 4.15 9.37 -30.46
C LEU A 359 4.10 9.38 -31.99
N GLN A 360 3.29 8.55 -32.59
CA GLN A 360 3.11 8.53 -34.03
C GLN A 360 2.00 9.47 -34.52
N GLN A 361 1.99 9.79 -35.81
CA GLN A 361 1.07 10.78 -36.40
C GLN A 361 -0.38 10.28 -36.52
N ASP A 362 -0.60 8.99 -36.70
CA ASP A 362 -1.88 8.42 -37.14
C ASP A 362 -2.66 7.79 -35.98
N ASN A 363 -2.88 8.54 -34.89
CA ASN A 363 -3.66 8.10 -33.74
C ASN A 363 -3.09 6.90 -32.97
N TRP A 364 -1.87 6.50 -33.28
CA TRP A 364 -1.17 5.43 -32.58
C TRP A 364 -0.18 5.99 -31.54
N LYS A 365 -0.15 5.33 -30.41
CA LYS A 365 0.86 5.51 -29.37
C LYS A 365 1.47 4.16 -29.03
N HIS A 366 2.76 4.03 -29.11
CA HIS A 366 3.50 2.83 -28.77
C HIS A 366 4.35 3.08 -27.53
N THR A 367 4.45 2.09 -26.66
CA THR A 367 5.28 2.16 -25.47
C THR A 367 5.99 0.83 -25.28
N GLY A 368 7.30 0.87 -25.20
CA GLY A 368 8.12 -0.27 -24.80
C GLY A 368 8.82 0.02 -23.48
N GLY A 369 9.11 -1.00 -22.68
CA GLY A 369 9.84 -0.80 -21.44
C GLY A 369 10.58 -2.06 -20.99
N ILE A 370 11.55 -1.82 -20.12
CA ILE A 370 12.38 -2.84 -19.46
C ILE A 370 12.48 -2.48 -17.97
N ASP A 371 12.26 -3.47 -17.12
CA ASP A 371 12.35 -3.34 -15.66
C ASP A 371 13.36 -4.39 -15.15
N LEU A 372 14.25 -3.95 -14.27
CA LEU A 372 15.23 -4.79 -13.60
C LEU A 372 15.17 -4.54 -12.10
N GLN A 373 15.22 -5.60 -11.31
CA GLN A 373 15.29 -5.46 -9.85
C GLN A 373 16.19 -6.54 -9.25
N TYR A 374 16.97 -6.14 -8.26
CA TYR A 374 17.74 -7.02 -7.39
C TYR A 374 17.39 -6.74 -5.94
N GLN A 375 17.10 -7.81 -5.18
CA GLN A 375 16.80 -7.76 -3.77
C GLN A 375 17.72 -8.68 -2.97
N LYS A 376 18.11 -8.23 -1.78
CA LYS A 376 18.83 -9.04 -0.79
C LYS A 376 18.24 -8.77 0.58
N ASN A 377 17.73 -9.82 1.23
CA ASN A 377 17.23 -9.76 2.59
C ASN A 377 18.19 -10.43 3.57
N GLY A 378 18.62 -9.69 4.59
CA GLY A 378 19.31 -10.19 5.77
C GLY A 378 18.33 -10.44 6.91
N ILE A 379 18.64 -11.34 7.82
CA ILE A 379 17.88 -11.60 9.05
C ILE A 379 18.76 -11.56 10.27
N GLY A 380 18.18 -11.20 11.41
CA GLY A 380 18.82 -11.20 12.73
C GLY A 380 17.78 -11.32 13.84
N GLY A 381 18.24 -11.25 15.10
CA GLY A 381 17.41 -11.49 16.28
C GLY A 381 17.47 -12.93 16.75
N TYR A 382 16.80 -13.23 17.89
CA TYR A 382 16.76 -14.59 18.45
C TYR A 382 15.59 -15.45 17.90
N GLY A 383 14.61 -14.83 17.26
CA GLY A 383 13.49 -15.50 16.62
C GLY A 383 13.72 -15.74 15.13
N PHE A 384 12.82 -16.49 14.51
CA PHE A 384 12.80 -16.73 13.06
C PHE A 384 11.36 -16.58 12.51
N LEU A 385 11.20 -15.79 11.44
CA LEU A 385 9.93 -15.68 10.71
C LEU A 385 10.14 -15.79 9.20
N LEU A 386 11.07 -15.03 8.64
CA LEU A 386 11.37 -14.99 7.21
C LEU A 386 12.79 -15.46 6.94
N PRO A 387 13.06 -16.15 5.84
CA PRO A 387 14.40 -16.58 5.48
C PRO A 387 15.27 -15.46 4.91
N ARG A 388 16.58 -15.69 4.91
CA ARG A 388 17.52 -14.92 4.08
C ARG A 388 17.32 -15.30 2.63
N TYR A 389 17.24 -14.30 1.75
CA TYR A 389 17.09 -14.55 0.32
C TYR A 389 17.78 -13.50 -0.55
N GLN A 390 18.03 -13.88 -1.79
CA GLN A 390 18.37 -13.00 -2.89
C GLN A 390 17.36 -13.26 -4.01
N ARG A 391 16.89 -12.20 -4.65
CA ARG A 391 15.90 -12.26 -5.74
C ARG A 391 16.32 -11.32 -6.86
N GLU A 392 16.30 -11.83 -8.07
CA GLU A 392 16.57 -11.08 -9.29
C GLU A 392 15.35 -11.17 -10.20
N THR A 393 14.92 -10.05 -10.76
CA THR A 393 13.82 -10.03 -11.72
C THR A 393 14.17 -9.15 -12.91
N ALA A 394 13.77 -9.59 -14.10
CA ALA A 394 13.89 -8.84 -15.33
C ALA A 394 12.59 -8.98 -16.13
N GLY A 395 12.04 -7.87 -16.59
CA GLY A 395 10.82 -7.84 -17.39
C GLY A 395 10.96 -6.93 -18.60
N ALA A 396 10.34 -7.29 -19.69
CA ALA A 396 10.23 -6.46 -20.88
C ALA A 396 8.78 -6.45 -21.37
N TYR A 397 8.30 -5.30 -21.78
CA TYR A 397 6.93 -5.13 -22.24
C TYR A 397 6.79 -4.22 -23.45
N TYR A 398 5.70 -4.42 -24.18
CA TYR A 398 5.28 -3.57 -25.27
C TYR A 398 3.78 -3.34 -25.20
N MET A 399 3.35 -2.09 -25.40
CA MET A 399 1.97 -1.67 -25.43
C MET A 399 1.71 -0.79 -26.64
N ALA A 400 0.54 -0.95 -27.24
CA ALA A 400 0.05 -0.07 -28.28
C ALA A 400 -1.35 0.44 -27.93
N SER A 401 -1.61 1.71 -28.22
CA SER A 401 -2.93 2.32 -28.11
C SER A 401 -3.27 2.98 -29.44
N PHE A 402 -4.50 2.80 -29.89
CA PHE A 402 -5.04 3.32 -31.14
C PHE A 402 -6.34 4.07 -30.85
N ALA A 403 -6.38 5.36 -31.17
CA ALA A 403 -7.52 6.22 -30.99
C ALA A 403 -7.91 6.85 -32.34
N PRO A 404 -8.64 6.13 -33.21
CA PRO A 404 -9.11 6.64 -34.52
C PRO A 404 -10.07 7.81 -34.33
N ALA A 405 -10.32 8.52 -35.41
CA ALA A 405 -11.43 9.47 -35.44
C ALA A 405 -12.76 8.71 -35.18
N GLY A 406 -13.46 9.09 -34.12
CA GLY A 406 -14.72 8.44 -33.72
C GLY A 406 -14.75 8.08 -32.24
N PRO A 407 -15.76 7.32 -31.81
CA PRO A 407 -16.01 7.09 -30.38
C PRO A 407 -15.19 5.95 -29.75
N PHE A 408 -14.40 5.25 -30.52
CA PHE A 408 -13.64 4.06 -30.02
C PHE A 408 -12.18 4.38 -29.82
N SER A 409 -11.62 3.83 -28.74
CA SER A 409 -10.18 3.73 -28.51
C SER A 409 -9.83 2.31 -28.10
N PHE A 410 -8.72 1.81 -28.58
CA PHE A 410 -8.26 0.45 -28.35
C PHE A 410 -6.89 0.48 -27.67
N SER A 411 -6.62 -0.44 -26.79
CA SER A 411 -5.28 -0.66 -26.28
C SER A 411 -5.01 -2.14 -26.06
N GLY A 412 -3.75 -2.52 -26.20
CA GLY A 412 -3.32 -3.88 -25.91
C GLY A 412 -1.82 -3.95 -25.80
N GLY A 413 -1.33 -5.04 -25.22
CA GLY A 413 0.08 -5.25 -25.05
C GLY A 413 0.40 -6.59 -24.44
N PHE A 414 1.69 -6.87 -24.37
CA PHE A 414 2.24 -8.08 -23.77
C PHE A 414 3.49 -7.76 -22.95
N ARG A 415 3.79 -8.62 -22.01
CA ARG A 415 4.95 -8.56 -21.14
C ARG A 415 5.50 -9.97 -20.92
N PHE A 416 6.81 -10.06 -20.84
CA PHE A 416 7.54 -11.26 -20.49
C PHE A 416 8.46 -10.95 -19.30
N ASP A 417 8.48 -11.85 -18.30
CA ASP A 417 9.28 -11.71 -17.09
C ASP A 417 10.05 -12.99 -16.79
N TYR A 418 11.26 -12.79 -16.32
CA TYR A 418 12.10 -13.80 -15.70
C TYR A 418 12.35 -13.39 -14.25
N GLY A 419 12.24 -14.34 -13.32
CA GLY A 419 12.57 -14.15 -11.93
C GLY A 419 13.38 -15.33 -11.41
N HIS A 420 14.38 -15.03 -10.58
CA HIS A 420 15.20 -16.03 -9.90
C HIS A 420 15.27 -15.69 -8.41
N ILE A 421 15.10 -16.69 -7.56
CA ILE A 421 15.19 -16.56 -6.12
C ILE A 421 16.06 -17.67 -5.52
N ARG A 422 17.01 -17.25 -4.66
CA ARG A 422 17.82 -18.13 -3.81
C ARG A 422 17.49 -17.86 -2.38
N ILE A 423 17.12 -18.90 -1.64
CA ILE A 423 16.79 -18.84 -0.22
C ILE A 423 17.81 -19.68 0.53
N SER A 424 18.42 -19.06 1.56
CA SER A 424 19.39 -19.75 2.38
C SER A 424 18.71 -20.62 3.43
N PRO A 425 19.23 -21.81 3.72
CA PRO A 425 18.75 -22.63 4.82
C PRO A 425 19.00 -21.94 6.17
N PHE A 426 18.17 -22.24 7.14
CA PHE A 426 18.34 -21.83 8.52
C PHE A 426 17.92 -22.96 9.44
N GLU A 427 18.85 -23.41 10.29
CA GLU A 427 18.61 -24.44 11.30
C GLU A 427 18.61 -23.81 12.70
N ASP A 428 17.62 -24.21 13.50
CA ASP A 428 17.50 -23.80 14.90
C ASP A 428 18.05 -24.90 15.82
N THR A 429 19.26 -24.71 16.30
CA THR A 429 19.97 -25.68 17.15
C THR A 429 19.37 -25.78 18.56
N TYR A 430 18.71 -24.73 19.05
CA TYR A 430 18.00 -24.79 20.33
C TYR A 430 16.75 -25.64 20.22
N LEU A 431 16.00 -25.47 19.12
CA LEU A 431 14.85 -26.30 18.82
C LEU A 431 15.24 -27.78 18.60
N GLU A 432 16.32 -28.03 17.88
CA GLU A 432 16.88 -29.39 17.73
C GLU A 432 17.11 -30.04 19.08
N SER A 433 17.85 -29.36 19.97
CA SER A 433 18.15 -29.85 21.30
C SER A 433 16.89 -30.10 22.16
N TYR A 434 15.93 -29.16 22.08
CA TYR A 434 14.64 -29.29 22.78
C TYR A 434 13.84 -30.53 22.31
N LEU A 435 13.72 -30.72 21.01
CA LEU A 435 12.97 -31.86 20.46
C LEU A 435 13.64 -33.20 20.78
N GLN A 436 14.96 -33.29 20.71
CA GLN A 436 15.73 -34.47 21.09
C GLN A 436 15.54 -34.81 22.56
N GLN A 437 15.62 -33.84 23.47
CA GLN A 437 15.41 -34.02 24.90
C GLN A 437 14.00 -34.45 25.26
N ASN A 438 13.01 -34.06 24.46
CA ASN A 438 11.60 -34.47 24.65
C ASN A 438 11.25 -35.76 23.92
N GLY A 439 12.23 -36.49 23.35
CA GLY A 439 12.04 -37.82 22.79
C GLY A 439 11.32 -37.88 21.46
N TYR A 440 11.30 -36.77 20.70
CA TYR A 440 10.74 -36.77 19.34
C TYR A 440 11.57 -37.63 18.39
N SER A 441 10.90 -38.20 17.37
CA SER A 441 11.60 -39.00 16.37
C SER A 441 12.65 -38.18 15.61
N ARG A 442 13.68 -38.85 15.11
CA ARG A 442 14.72 -38.21 14.31
C ARG A 442 14.14 -37.47 13.10
N GLU A 443 13.18 -38.04 12.43
CA GLU A 443 12.49 -37.42 11.30
C GLU A 443 11.80 -36.10 11.71
N THR A 444 11.08 -36.12 12.82
CA THR A 444 10.43 -34.94 13.38
C THR A 444 11.46 -33.86 13.72
N VAL A 445 12.55 -34.23 14.38
CA VAL A 445 13.61 -33.29 14.76
C VAL A 445 14.21 -32.64 13.50
N GLU A 446 14.59 -33.43 12.49
CA GLU A 446 15.17 -32.92 11.24
C GLU A 446 14.21 -31.97 10.50
N PHE A 447 12.90 -32.25 10.48
CA PHE A 447 11.93 -31.40 9.84
C PHE A 447 11.72 -30.06 10.57
N TYR A 448 11.57 -30.08 11.89
CA TYR A 448 11.20 -28.88 12.66
C TYR A 448 12.41 -27.98 12.97
N LYS A 449 13.63 -28.55 13.16
CA LYS A 449 14.82 -27.72 13.30
C LYS A 449 15.11 -26.87 12.07
N GLN A 450 14.73 -27.37 10.89
CA GLN A 450 14.87 -26.66 9.63
C GLN A 450 13.78 -25.59 9.49
N ARG A 451 14.13 -24.37 9.90
CA ARG A 451 13.18 -23.20 9.86
C ARG A 451 13.08 -22.59 8.48
N SER A 452 14.07 -22.83 7.62
CA SER A 452 14.07 -22.45 6.22
C SER A 452 14.79 -23.49 5.40
N PHE A 453 14.17 -23.95 4.33
CA PHE A 453 14.75 -24.91 3.41
C PHE A 453 15.59 -24.20 2.33
N GLU A 454 16.75 -24.78 1.97
CA GLU A 454 17.51 -24.32 0.82
C GLU A 454 16.64 -24.38 -0.44
N THR A 455 16.52 -23.27 -1.14
CA THR A 455 15.66 -23.18 -2.32
C THR A 455 16.36 -22.33 -3.38
N ASP A 456 16.50 -22.87 -4.58
CA ASP A 456 17.00 -22.17 -5.77
C ASP A 456 16.00 -22.39 -6.90
N ARG A 457 15.24 -21.34 -7.27
CA ARG A 457 14.13 -21.46 -8.21
C ARG A 457 14.14 -20.32 -9.22
N SER A 458 13.86 -20.68 -10.46
CA SER A 458 13.62 -19.74 -11.56
C SER A 458 12.18 -19.82 -12.04
N PHE A 459 11.63 -18.69 -12.44
CA PHE A 459 10.26 -18.56 -12.91
C PHE A 459 10.25 -17.74 -14.20
N THR A 460 9.45 -18.18 -15.14
CA THR A 460 9.20 -17.48 -16.40
C THR A 460 7.70 -17.22 -16.51
N ASN A 461 7.32 -15.99 -16.76
CA ASN A 461 5.91 -15.60 -16.81
C ASN A 461 5.65 -14.64 -17.97
N TYR A 462 4.38 -14.56 -18.34
CA TYR A 462 3.90 -13.57 -19.28
C TYR A 462 2.61 -12.93 -18.78
N ALA A 463 2.42 -11.66 -19.09
CA ALA A 463 1.18 -10.93 -18.92
C ALA A 463 0.76 -10.32 -20.26
N GLY A 464 -0.51 -10.02 -20.37
CA GLY A 464 -1.05 -9.34 -21.54
C GLY A 464 -2.41 -8.79 -21.27
N SER A 465 -2.80 -7.77 -22.00
CA SER A 465 -4.17 -7.26 -21.95
C SER A 465 -4.60 -6.66 -23.29
N ILE A 466 -5.89 -6.69 -23.50
CA ILE A 466 -6.55 -6.00 -24.59
C ILE A 466 -7.82 -5.35 -24.08
N GLY A 467 -8.11 -4.16 -24.55
CA GLY A 467 -9.30 -3.45 -24.10
C GLY A 467 -9.79 -2.42 -25.12
N VAL A 468 -11.02 -2.00 -24.92
CA VAL A 468 -11.70 -1.00 -25.71
C VAL A 468 -12.40 0.01 -24.82
N VAL A 469 -12.33 1.27 -25.24
CA VAL A 469 -13.11 2.37 -24.66
C VAL A 469 -14.07 2.85 -25.74
N TYR A 470 -15.35 3.01 -25.38
CA TYR A 470 -16.40 3.55 -26.21
C TYR A 470 -16.92 4.86 -25.61
N THR A 471 -16.71 5.95 -26.29
CA THR A 471 -17.09 7.32 -25.87
C THR A 471 -18.04 7.94 -26.92
N PRO A 472 -19.32 7.55 -26.92
CA PRO A 472 -20.29 8.02 -27.94
C PRO A 472 -20.58 9.51 -27.82
N SER A 473 -20.35 10.08 -26.65
CA SER A 473 -20.54 11.51 -26.38
C SER A 473 -19.62 11.97 -25.22
N GLU A 474 -19.66 13.26 -24.94
CA GLU A 474 -18.94 13.79 -23.78
C GLU A 474 -19.48 13.30 -22.44
N ARG A 475 -20.68 12.76 -22.40
CA ARG A 475 -21.38 12.33 -21.19
C ARG A 475 -21.25 10.84 -20.89
N HIS A 476 -20.86 10.02 -21.83
CA HIS A 476 -20.86 8.57 -21.70
C HIS A 476 -19.51 7.97 -22.03
N ILE A 477 -18.98 7.15 -21.13
CA ILE A 477 -17.78 6.35 -21.35
C ILE A 477 -18.10 4.92 -20.94
N ALA A 478 -17.90 3.96 -21.84
CA ALA A 478 -17.94 2.54 -21.52
C ALA A 478 -16.58 1.92 -21.79
N LYS A 479 -16.15 1.01 -20.95
CA LYS A 479 -14.85 0.35 -21.03
C LYS A 479 -15.00 -1.15 -20.85
N VAL A 480 -14.21 -1.90 -21.59
CA VAL A 480 -14.02 -3.33 -21.37
C VAL A 480 -12.54 -3.65 -21.53
N ASN A 481 -12.00 -4.37 -20.60
CA ASN A 481 -10.62 -4.84 -20.65
C ASN A 481 -10.53 -6.29 -20.18
N ILE A 482 -9.82 -7.12 -20.92
CA ILE A 482 -9.45 -8.47 -20.50
C ILE A 482 -7.94 -8.56 -20.42
N GLY A 483 -7.43 -9.12 -19.33
CA GLY A 483 -6.00 -9.26 -19.14
C GLY A 483 -5.63 -10.50 -18.35
N ARG A 484 -4.40 -10.94 -18.54
CA ARG A 484 -3.73 -11.96 -17.76
C ARG A 484 -2.64 -11.31 -16.92
N SER A 485 -2.61 -11.62 -15.65
CA SER A 485 -1.60 -11.16 -14.69
C SER A 485 -0.94 -12.33 -13.98
N PHE A 486 0.19 -12.06 -13.33
CA PHE A 486 0.95 -13.04 -12.58
C PHE A 486 1.63 -12.43 -11.38
N ARG A 487 2.05 -13.30 -10.43
CA ARG A 487 2.89 -12.95 -9.28
C ARG A 487 3.90 -14.07 -9.02
N LEU A 488 5.14 -13.70 -8.73
CA LEU A 488 6.16 -14.64 -8.30
C LEU A 488 5.94 -15.01 -6.83
N PRO A 489 6.16 -16.28 -6.44
CA PRO A 489 6.09 -16.66 -5.04
C PRO A 489 7.12 -15.90 -4.19
N GLY A 490 6.74 -15.56 -2.95
CA GLY A 490 7.63 -14.96 -1.97
C GLY A 490 8.56 -15.97 -1.31
N ALA A 491 9.62 -15.48 -0.66
CA ALA A 491 10.57 -16.33 0.06
C ALA A 491 9.91 -17.12 1.20
N ASN A 492 8.98 -16.49 1.91
CA ASN A 492 8.18 -17.15 2.96
C ASN A 492 7.24 -18.23 2.38
N GLU A 493 6.63 -17.97 1.24
CA GLU A 493 5.74 -18.89 0.57
C GLU A 493 6.47 -20.16 0.09
N LEU A 494 7.74 -20.02 -0.29
CA LEU A 494 8.55 -21.14 -0.80
C LEU A 494 9.25 -21.94 0.30
N ALA A 495 9.71 -21.33 1.39
CA ALA A 495 10.70 -21.95 2.25
C ALA A 495 10.52 -21.75 3.75
N SER A 496 9.54 -21.00 4.23
CA SER A 496 9.36 -20.81 5.67
C SER A 496 8.85 -22.07 6.36
N ASN A 497 9.38 -22.35 7.57
CA ASN A 497 8.88 -23.32 8.53
C ASN A 497 8.97 -22.68 9.91
N GLY A 498 8.14 -21.66 10.13
CA GLY A 498 8.27 -20.72 11.24
C GLY A 498 6.98 -20.48 11.99
N VAL A 499 7.10 -20.14 13.27
CA VAL A 499 5.98 -19.72 14.10
C VAL A 499 5.83 -18.21 13.99
N HIS A 500 4.67 -17.76 13.55
CA HIS A 500 4.29 -16.35 13.55
C HIS A 500 3.51 -16.07 14.84
N HIS A 501 4.22 -15.67 15.88
CA HIS A 501 3.65 -15.51 17.22
C HIS A 501 2.50 -14.51 17.27
N GLY A 502 2.60 -13.39 16.55
CA GLY A 502 1.54 -12.38 16.48
C GLY A 502 0.22 -12.86 15.88
N THR A 503 0.21 -13.98 15.16
CA THR A 503 -0.99 -14.54 14.53
C THR A 503 -1.34 -15.96 14.99
N PHE A 504 -0.61 -16.52 15.95
CA PHE A 504 -0.78 -17.88 16.50
C PHE A 504 -0.81 -18.98 15.43
N ARG A 505 0.11 -18.92 14.51
CA ARG A 505 0.19 -19.88 13.41
C ARG A 505 1.61 -20.40 13.24
N HIS A 506 1.70 -21.67 12.92
CA HIS A 506 2.91 -22.24 12.35
C HIS A 506 2.76 -22.18 10.83
N GLU A 507 3.55 -21.36 10.18
CA GLU A 507 3.49 -21.14 8.74
C GLU A 507 4.52 -22.00 8.02
N GLN A 508 4.06 -22.79 7.05
CA GLN A 508 4.89 -23.67 6.24
C GLN A 508 4.83 -23.24 4.77
N GLY A 509 6.01 -23.02 4.19
CA GLY A 509 6.19 -22.80 2.77
C GLY A 509 6.12 -24.09 1.97
N ASP A 510 6.06 -23.96 0.64
CA ASP A 510 6.12 -25.08 -0.29
C ASP A 510 7.06 -24.69 -1.45
N ALA A 511 8.22 -25.35 -1.50
CA ALA A 511 9.23 -25.10 -2.53
C ALA A 511 8.76 -25.49 -3.95
N THR A 512 7.65 -26.22 -4.06
CA THR A 512 7.08 -26.65 -5.35
C THR A 512 6.11 -25.64 -5.96
N LEU A 513 5.74 -24.57 -5.22
CA LEU A 513 4.81 -23.57 -5.71
C LEU A 513 5.24 -22.96 -7.04
N ASN A 514 4.31 -22.86 -7.94
CA ASN A 514 4.46 -22.13 -9.20
C ASN A 514 4.02 -20.68 -9.04
N SER A 515 4.32 -19.82 -10.01
CA SER A 515 3.84 -18.45 -10.05
C SER A 515 2.32 -18.41 -10.00
N GLU A 516 1.80 -17.48 -9.20
CA GLU A 516 0.37 -17.16 -9.18
C GLU A 516 -0.04 -16.56 -10.54
N GLN A 517 -1.20 -16.97 -11.06
CA GLN A 517 -1.68 -16.56 -12.38
C GLN A 517 -3.19 -16.41 -12.39
N GLY A 518 -3.66 -15.36 -13.05
CA GLY A 518 -5.09 -15.10 -13.15
C GLY A 518 -5.48 -14.37 -14.44
N TRP A 519 -6.69 -14.63 -14.90
CA TRP A 519 -7.38 -13.90 -15.95
C TRP A 519 -8.40 -12.98 -15.32
N GLN A 520 -8.50 -11.78 -15.83
CA GLN A 520 -9.41 -10.77 -15.30
C GLN A 520 -10.14 -10.06 -16.45
N LEU A 521 -11.45 -9.94 -16.28
CA LEU A 521 -12.33 -9.12 -17.11
C LEU A 521 -12.82 -7.96 -16.26
N ASP A 522 -12.52 -6.74 -16.71
CA ASP A 522 -12.97 -5.50 -16.11
C ASP A 522 -13.92 -4.79 -17.07
N MET A 523 -15.02 -4.30 -16.53
CA MET A 523 -15.93 -3.42 -17.25
C MET A 523 -16.09 -2.13 -16.47
N GLY A 524 -16.41 -1.07 -17.17
CA GLY A 524 -16.66 0.24 -16.56
C GLY A 524 -17.66 1.01 -17.37
N TYR A 525 -18.57 1.68 -16.69
CA TYR A 525 -19.47 2.63 -17.31
C TYR A 525 -19.49 3.90 -16.48
N THR A 526 -19.25 5.05 -17.14
CA THR A 526 -19.30 6.36 -16.52
C THR A 526 -20.34 7.22 -17.27
N PHE A 527 -21.24 7.80 -16.50
CA PHE A 527 -22.18 8.81 -16.96
C PHE A 527 -21.89 10.15 -16.28
N HIS A 528 -21.82 11.22 -17.04
CA HIS A 528 -21.60 12.58 -16.56
C HIS A 528 -22.66 13.53 -17.12
N GLY A 529 -23.73 13.71 -16.35
CA GLY A 529 -24.77 14.70 -16.64
C GLY A 529 -24.44 16.07 -16.02
N ASN A 530 -25.38 16.99 -16.10
CA ASN A 530 -25.20 18.35 -15.55
C ASN A 530 -25.19 18.33 -14.00
N SER A 531 -26.09 17.54 -13.39
CA SER A 531 -26.26 17.43 -11.93
C SER A 531 -26.14 16.00 -11.42
N VAL A 532 -25.82 15.03 -12.29
CA VAL A 532 -25.73 13.62 -11.90
C VAL A 532 -24.45 13.04 -12.49
N ARG A 533 -23.68 12.39 -11.66
CA ARG A 533 -22.52 11.59 -12.05
C ARG A 533 -22.72 10.16 -11.57
N LEU A 534 -22.38 9.17 -12.38
CA LEU A 534 -22.52 7.76 -12.06
C LEU A 534 -21.32 6.99 -12.62
N GLU A 535 -20.75 6.12 -11.84
CA GLU A 535 -19.75 5.14 -12.26
C GLU A 535 -20.13 3.77 -11.74
N VAL A 536 -20.02 2.75 -12.61
CA VAL A 536 -20.24 1.34 -12.25
C VAL A 536 -19.09 0.54 -12.84
N SER A 537 -18.44 -0.27 -12.02
CA SER A 537 -17.23 -1.03 -12.39
C SER A 537 -17.32 -2.49 -11.94
N PRO A 538 -18.08 -3.35 -12.64
CA PRO A 538 -18.10 -4.79 -12.37
C PRO A 538 -16.82 -5.45 -12.86
N PHE A 539 -16.40 -6.53 -12.16
CA PHE A 539 -15.23 -7.31 -12.51
C PHE A 539 -15.41 -8.81 -12.20
N ILE A 540 -14.62 -9.62 -12.89
CA ILE A 540 -14.44 -11.03 -12.60
C ILE A 540 -12.98 -11.39 -12.82
N SER A 541 -12.37 -12.09 -11.84
CA SER A 541 -11.00 -12.57 -11.87
C SER A 541 -10.99 -14.05 -11.55
N TRP A 542 -10.47 -14.85 -12.45
CA TRP A 542 -10.32 -16.28 -12.30
C TRP A 542 -8.83 -16.62 -12.23
N PHE A 543 -8.42 -17.21 -11.11
CA PHE A 543 -7.05 -17.61 -10.83
C PHE A 543 -6.91 -19.12 -11.06
N THR A 544 -6.01 -19.50 -11.92
CA THR A 544 -5.64 -20.91 -12.15
C THR A 544 -4.66 -21.40 -11.08
N ASN A 545 -4.01 -20.49 -10.39
CA ASN A 545 -3.10 -20.75 -9.27
C ASN A 545 -3.06 -19.52 -8.37
N TYR A 546 -3.87 -19.51 -7.30
CA TYR A 546 -3.94 -18.47 -6.27
C TYR A 546 -3.21 -18.96 -5.03
N ILE A 547 -2.10 -18.32 -4.67
CA ILE A 547 -1.30 -18.74 -3.52
C ILE A 547 -1.87 -18.11 -2.25
N TYR A 548 -2.32 -18.93 -1.30
CA TYR A 548 -2.77 -18.44 -0.02
C TYR A 548 -2.35 -19.38 1.11
N LEU A 549 -2.41 -18.85 2.34
CA LEU A 549 -2.05 -19.58 3.54
C LEU A 549 -3.27 -20.37 4.04
N GLN A 550 -3.26 -21.66 3.81
CA GLN A 550 -4.38 -22.59 4.10
C GLN A 550 -4.19 -23.29 5.42
N PRO A 551 -5.22 -23.35 6.32
CA PRO A 551 -5.16 -24.18 7.51
C PRO A 551 -5.17 -25.66 7.13
N THR A 552 -4.24 -26.43 7.69
CA THR A 552 -4.15 -27.88 7.44
C THR A 552 -5.12 -28.71 8.29
N GLY A 553 -5.59 -28.15 9.42
CA GLY A 553 -6.33 -28.86 10.45
C GLY A 553 -5.44 -29.55 11.48
N GLU A 554 -4.13 -29.53 11.31
CA GLU A 554 -3.14 -30.11 12.21
C GLU A 554 -2.62 -29.07 13.20
N TRP A 555 -2.24 -29.52 14.40
CA TRP A 555 -1.61 -28.68 15.40
C TRP A 555 -0.09 -28.83 15.32
N SER A 556 0.62 -27.75 15.49
CA SER A 556 2.07 -27.77 15.60
C SER A 556 2.50 -28.50 16.86
N ILE A 557 3.60 -29.25 16.78
CA ILE A 557 4.25 -29.82 17.96
C ILE A 557 5.05 -28.77 18.74
N LEU A 558 5.26 -27.58 18.14
CA LEU A 558 6.02 -26.52 18.78
C LEU A 558 5.19 -25.85 19.87
N PRO A 559 5.78 -25.53 21.03
CA PRO A 559 5.08 -24.83 22.09
C PRO A 559 4.52 -23.48 21.58
N HIS A 560 3.27 -23.19 21.95
CA HIS A 560 2.59 -21.93 21.63
C HIS A 560 2.47 -21.58 20.12
N ALA A 561 2.68 -22.54 19.24
CA ALA A 561 2.68 -22.33 17.79
C ALA A 561 1.27 -22.37 17.14
N GLY A 562 0.27 -22.90 17.84
CA GLY A 562 -1.08 -23.02 17.30
C GLY A 562 -1.21 -24.05 16.17
N GLN A 563 -2.11 -23.79 15.24
CA GLN A 563 -2.34 -24.66 14.08
C GLN A 563 -1.28 -24.45 13.00
N ILE A 564 -1.06 -25.50 12.22
CA ILE A 564 -0.21 -25.46 11.03
C ILE A 564 -1.04 -24.90 9.87
N TYR A 565 -0.47 -23.89 9.22
CA TYR A 565 -0.96 -23.31 7.98
C TYR A 565 0.11 -23.49 6.91
N LYS A 566 -0.31 -24.02 5.76
CA LYS A 566 0.59 -24.25 4.61
C LYS A 566 0.26 -23.31 3.46
N TYR A 567 1.28 -22.73 2.83
CA TYR A 567 1.10 -22.01 1.58
C TYR A 567 0.76 -22.99 0.47
N SER A 568 -0.35 -22.77 -0.20
CA SER A 568 -0.88 -23.65 -1.25
C SER A 568 -1.38 -22.83 -2.42
N GLY A 569 -1.16 -23.33 -3.63
CA GLY A 569 -1.79 -22.79 -4.83
C GLY A 569 -3.13 -23.49 -5.07
N VAL A 570 -4.18 -22.71 -5.31
CA VAL A 570 -5.53 -23.21 -5.57
C VAL A 570 -6.18 -22.49 -6.73
N GLU A 571 -7.19 -23.10 -7.31
CA GLU A 571 -8.06 -22.42 -8.25
C GLU A 571 -9.05 -21.52 -7.49
N ALA A 572 -9.14 -20.24 -7.88
CA ALA A 572 -9.93 -19.26 -7.16
C ALA A 572 -10.70 -18.32 -8.08
N LEU A 573 -11.87 -17.89 -7.61
CA LEU A 573 -12.74 -16.93 -8.28
C LEU A 573 -12.94 -15.70 -7.39
N PHE A 574 -12.72 -14.51 -7.96
CA PHE A 574 -13.08 -13.22 -7.40
C PHE A 574 -14.03 -12.54 -8.36
N THR A 575 -15.19 -12.13 -7.90
CA THR A 575 -16.14 -11.36 -8.71
C THR A 575 -16.86 -10.33 -7.86
N GLY A 576 -17.29 -9.27 -8.48
CA GLY A 576 -17.96 -8.20 -7.77
C GLY A 576 -18.08 -6.93 -8.58
N GLY A 577 -18.18 -5.82 -7.88
CA GLY A 577 -18.26 -4.52 -8.52
C GLY A 577 -18.29 -3.38 -7.52
N GLU A 578 -17.99 -2.23 -8.06
CA GLU A 578 -18.06 -0.96 -7.37
C GLU A 578 -19.11 -0.08 -8.06
N ILE A 579 -19.78 0.73 -7.26
CA ILE A 579 -20.68 1.76 -7.74
C ILE A 579 -20.35 3.06 -7.02
N SER A 580 -20.31 4.17 -7.76
CA SER A 580 -20.28 5.50 -7.18
C SER A 580 -21.23 6.40 -7.94
N GLY A 581 -22.01 7.19 -7.21
CA GLY A 581 -22.96 8.14 -7.76
C GLY A 581 -22.89 9.45 -7.00
N GLU A 582 -23.11 10.54 -7.70
CA GLU A 582 -23.12 11.87 -7.14
C GLU A 582 -24.23 12.67 -7.77
N VAL A 583 -25.05 13.33 -6.94
CA VAL A 583 -26.20 14.13 -7.37
C VAL A 583 -26.12 15.51 -6.72
N ASP A 584 -26.07 16.54 -7.54
CA ASP A 584 -26.21 17.92 -7.08
C ASP A 584 -27.71 18.23 -6.87
N ILE A 585 -28.20 18.07 -5.62
CA ILE A 585 -29.59 18.26 -5.23
C ILE A 585 -29.94 19.76 -5.34
N LEU A 586 -29.03 20.60 -4.91
CA LEU A 586 -29.04 22.04 -5.04
C LEU A 586 -27.66 22.50 -5.51
N ARG A 587 -27.55 23.78 -5.89
CA ARG A 587 -26.26 24.35 -6.34
C ARG A 587 -25.11 24.15 -5.34
N GLU A 588 -25.43 24.13 -4.07
CA GLU A 588 -24.45 24.03 -2.98
C GLU A 588 -24.59 22.73 -2.16
N VAL A 589 -25.51 21.83 -2.56
CA VAL A 589 -25.79 20.60 -1.81
C VAL A 589 -25.64 19.41 -2.73
N THR A 590 -24.68 18.53 -2.41
CA THR A 590 -24.38 17.33 -3.17
C THR A 590 -24.58 16.09 -2.29
N LEU A 591 -25.25 15.08 -2.80
CA LEU A 591 -25.33 13.74 -2.24
C LEU A 591 -24.42 12.82 -3.04
N ALA A 592 -23.43 12.23 -2.39
CA ALA A 592 -22.57 11.19 -2.95
C ALA A 592 -22.92 9.84 -2.31
N VAL A 593 -23.02 8.79 -3.12
CA VAL A 593 -23.25 7.41 -2.66
C VAL A 593 -22.23 6.52 -3.34
N SER A 594 -21.51 5.71 -2.56
CA SER A 594 -20.60 4.71 -3.10
C SER A 594 -20.79 3.38 -2.39
N GLY A 595 -20.60 2.29 -3.12
CA GLY A 595 -20.73 0.95 -2.57
C GLY A 595 -19.82 -0.02 -3.29
N GLU A 596 -19.51 -1.12 -2.60
CA GLU A 596 -18.68 -2.19 -3.12
C GLU A 596 -19.17 -3.55 -2.66
N TYR A 597 -18.95 -4.54 -3.51
CA TYR A 597 -19.17 -5.94 -3.22
C TYR A 597 -18.06 -6.78 -3.83
N VAL A 598 -17.50 -7.68 -3.05
CA VAL A 598 -16.52 -8.66 -3.50
C VAL A 598 -16.93 -10.05 -3.04
N TYR A 599 -17.05 -10.95 -3.99
CA TYR A 599 -17.28 -12.38 -3.77
C TYR A 599 -15.98 -13.12 -4.07
N THR A 600 -15.43 -13.82 -3.08
CA THR A 600 -14.24 -14.65 -3.24
C THR A 600 -14.56 -16.11 -2.99
N TYR A 601 -13.96 -17.00 -3.76
CA TYR A 601 -14.26 -18.44 -3.66
C TYR A 601 -13.04 -19.28 -4.04
N ASN A 602 -12.73 -20.26 -3.20
CA ASN A 602 -11.79 -21.33 -3.48
C ASN A 602 -12.54 -22.45 -4.19
N LEU A 603 -12.26 -22.66 -5.46
CA LEU A 603 -12.95 -23.63 -6.31
C LEU A 603 -12.58 -25.07 -5.96
N ASP A 604 -11.35 -25.32 -5.49
CA ASP A 604 -10.88 -26.66 -5.11
C ASP A 604 -11.53 -27.12 -3.79
N ALA A 605 -11.63 -26.22 -2.79
CA ALA A 605 -12.16 -26.53 -1.49
C ALA A 605 -13.67 -26.27 -1.34
N ASN A 606 -14.31 -25.65 -2.33
CA ASN A 606 -15.70 -25.21 -2.31
C ASN A 606 -16.06 -24.34 -1.10
N THR A 607 -15.18 -23.37 -0.75
CA THR A 607 -15.34 -22.48 0.41
C THR A 607 -15.02 -21.03 0.01
N ALA A 608 -15.44 -20.06 0.84
CA ALA A 608 -14.93 -18.69 0.72
C ALA A 608 -13.42 -18.64 1.00
N LEU A 609 -12.73 -17.67 0.45
CA LEU A 609 -11.35 -17.35 0.81
C LEU A 609 -11.33 -16.51 2.10
N SER A 610 -10.24 -16.63 2.86
CA SER A 610 -10.02 -15.83 4.07
C SER A 610 -9.89 -14.34 3.75
N PHE A 611 -10.30 -13.50 4.71
CA PHE A 611 -10.23 -12.03 4.59
C PHE A 611 -11.03 -11.48 3.39
N SER A 612 -12.17 -12.10 3.10
CA SER A 612 -13.10 -11.60 2.08
C SER A 612 -13.81 -10.36 2.59
N PRO A 613 -13.74 -9.21 1.91
CA PRO A 613 -14.36 -7.99 2.38
C PRO A 613 -15.88 -8.12 2.51
N PRO A 614 -16.53 -7.53 3.54
CA PRO A 614 -17.97 -7.39 3.60
C PRO A 614 -18.48 -6.40 2.55
N ILE A 615 -19.78 -6.47 2.24
CA ILE A 615 -20.43 -5.41 1.46
C ILE A 615 -20.35 -4.11 2.27
N SER A 616 -19.97 -3.03 1.61
CA SER A 616 -20.01 -1.69 2.21
C SER A 616 -20.75 -0.70 1.34
N LEU A 617 -21.46 0.21 2.00
CA LEU A 617 -22.20 1.33 1.37
C LEU A 617 -21.88 2.60 2.16
N ARG A 618 -21.49 3.65 1.47
CA ARG A 618 -21.21 4.96 2.04
C ARG A 618 -22.10 6.01 1.37
N SER A 619 -22.71 6.85 2.18
CA SER A 619 -23.55 7.96 1.71
C SER A 619 -23.11 9.24 2.38
N THR A 620 -22.72 10.24 1.59
CA THR A 620 -22.20 11.53 2.07
C THR A 620 -23.05 12.67 1.54
N LEU A 621 -23.67 13.40 2.45
CA LEU A 621 -24.35 14.66 2.16
C LEU A 621 -23.39 15.81 2.43
N SER A 622 -23.10 16.63 1.42
CA SER A 622 -22.19 17.76 1.49
C SER A 622 -22.91 19.08 1.21
N TYR A 623 -22.56 20.12 1.96
CA TYR A 623 -23.02 21.49 1.76
C TYR A 623 -21.82 22.42 1.56
N HIS A 624 -21.77 23.14 0.44
CA HIS A 624 -20.61 23.93 -0.02
C HIS A 624 -20.93 25.45 -0.09
N PRO A 625 -21.13 26.16 1.03
CA PRO A 625 -21.39 27.60 1.01
C PRO A 625 -20.06 28.38 0.79
N GLY A 626 -19.82 28.83 -0.43
CA GLY A 626 -18.65 29.62 -0.80
C GLY A 626 -17.32 28.88 -0.62
N GLN A 627 -16.50 29.29 0.37
CA GLN A 627 -15.17 28.68 0.63
C GLN A 627 -15.21 27.69 1.80
N MET A 628 -16.38 27.22 2.16
CA MET A 628 -16.59 26.26 3.24
C MET A 628 -17.20 24.99 2.66
N ARG A 629 -16.96 23.88 3.31
CA ARG A 629 -17.65 22.62 3.08
C ARG A 629 -18.01 22.00 4.39
N PHE A 630 -19.22 21.51 4.49
CA PHE A 630 -19.70 20.69 5.60
C PHE A 630 -20.16 19.35 5.05
N TYR A 631 -19.89 18.26 5.74
CA TYR A 631 -20.42 16.97 5.32
C TYR A 631 -20.90 16.14 6.50
N LEU A 632 -21.89 15.31 6.22
CA LEU A 632 -22.35 14.20 7.07
C LEU A 632 -22.28 12.94 6.25
N GLU A 633 -21.59 11.93 6.76
CA GLU A 633 -21.39 10.64 6.09
C GLU A 633 -21.95 9.51 6.95
N ASN A 634 -22.70 8.61 6.33
CA ASN A 634 -23.11 7.34 6.89
C ASN A 634 -22.38 6.23 6.15
N GLU A 635 -21.74 5.33 6.88
CA GLU A 635 -21.10 4.13 6.39
C GLU A 635 -21.79 2.90 6.97
N CYS A 636 -22.34 2.08 6.08
CA CYS A 636 -23.03 0.84 6.40
C CYS A 636 -22.17 -0.34 5.94
N ILE A 637 -21.73 -1.16 6.88
CA ILE A 637 -20.91 -2.35 6.66
C ILE A 637 -21.78 -3.56 6.97
N ALA A 638 -22.01 -4.43 6.01
CA ALA A 638 -22.81 -5.63 6.20
C ALA A 638 -22.08 -6.65 7.07
N ALA A 639 -22.81 -7.57 7.69
CA ALA A 639 -22.22 -8.72 8.35
C ALA A 639 -21.49 -9.61 7.33
N GLN A 640 -20.28 -10.04 7.68
CA GLN A 640 -19.55 -11.03 6.89
C GLN A 640 -19.74 -12.44 7.48
N ASN A 641 -20.67 -13.18 6.89
CA ASN A 641 -20.98 -14.54 7.28
C ASN A 641 -20.41 -15.60 6.32
N ARG A 642 -19.89 -15.15 5.16
CA ARG A 642 -19.22 -16.02 4.20
C ARG A 642 -17.74 -16.03 4.52
N ILE A 643 -17.38 -17.03 5.29
CA ILE A 643 -16.06 -17.19 5.90
C ILE A 643 -15.34 -18.43 5.35
N SER A 644 -14.03 -18.41 5.41
CA SER A 644 -13.17 -19.55 5.13
C SER A 644 -13.16 -20.54 6.31
N ARG A 645 -12.53 -21.68 6.12
CA ARG A 645 -12.26 -22.64 7.19
C ARG A 645 -11.40 -21.97 8.29
N ASN A 646 -11.76 -22.15 9.57
CA ASN A 646 -11.10 -21.56 10.74
C ASN A 646 -11.09 -20.01 10.75
N GLU A 647 -12.10 -19.41 10.19
CA GLU A 647 -12.35 -17.99 10.25
C GLU A 647 -13.68 -17.71 10.95
N ASP A 648 -13.76 -16.62 11.72
CA ASP A 648 -14.97 -16.24 12.44
C ASP A 648 -15.80 -15.23 11.63
N PRO A 649 -17.14 -15.29 11.69
CA PRO A 649 -17.99 -14.27 11.11
C PRO A 649 -17.78 -12.92 11.81
N THR A 650 -18.06 -11.84 11.11
CA THR A 650 -17.96 -10.47 11.66
C THR A 650 -19.32 -9.80 11.58
N PRO A 651 -19.82 -9.25 12.69
CA PRO A 651 -21.09 -8.53 12.68
C PRO A 651 -21.02 -7.27 11.81
N GLY A 652 -22.14 -6.89 11.24
CA GLY A 652 -22.27 -5.64 10.51
C GLY A 652 -22.25 -4.42 11.44
N ALA A 653 -22.00 -3.25 10.87
CA ALA A 653 -21.96 -2.00 11.60
C ALA A 653 -22.52 -0.84 10.78
N GLN A 654 -23.01 0.18 11.50
CA GLN A 654 -23.40 1.46 10.93
C GLN A 654 -22.64 2.57 11.66
N LEU A 655 -21.85 3.32 10.87
CA LEU A 655 -20.98 4.37 11.38
C LEU A 655 -21.44 5.71 10.83
N PHE A 656 -21.26 6.75 11.63
CA PHE A 656 -21.53 8.13 11.22
C PHE A 656 -20.26 8.96 11.40
N HIS A 657 -19.98 9.77 10.37
CA HIS A 657 -18.85 10.69 10.33
C HIS A 657 -19.38 12.08 9.95
N ALA A 658 -18.69 13.11 10.40
CA ALA A 658 -19.02 14.49 10.02
C ALA A 658 -17.73 15.30 9.89
N GLY A 659 -17.75 16.34 9.10
CA GLY A 659 -16.62 17.24 9.00
C GLY A 659 -16.96 18.58 8.41
N ALA A 660 -16.00 19.49 8.55
CA ALA A 660 -16.03 20.83 7.99
C ALA A 660 -14.66 21.25 7.52
N SER A 661 -14.59 21.85 6.33
CA SER A 661 -13.37 22.42 5.77
C SER A 661 -13.58 23.90 5.48
N PHE A 662 -12.58 24.70 5.80
CA PHE A 662 -12.59 26.15 5.65
C PHE A 662 -11.35 26.61 4.90
N SER A 663 -11.53 27.42 3.85
CA SER A 663 -10.46 28.12 3.16
C SER A 663 -10.52 29.61 3.52
N ILE A 664 -9.70 30.03 4.48
CA ILE A 664 -9.70 31.37 5.06
C ILE A 664 -8.62 32.21 4.39
N PRO A 665 -8.92 33.38 3.81
CA PRO A 665 -7.88 34.26 3.27
C PRO A 665 -6.86 34.61 4.36
N TRP A 666 -5.57 34.36 4.07
CA TRP A 666 -4.47 34.62 4.99
C TRP A 666 -3.29 35.21 4.22
N MET A 667 -2.96 36.48 4.48
CA MET A 667 -1.96 37.23 3.70
C MET A 667 -2.24 37.16 2.19
N LYS A 668 -1.30 36.57 1.39
CA LYS A 668 -1.45 36.36 -0.05
C LYS A 668 -1.90 34.92 -0.42
N ASN A 669 -2.26 34.12 0.56
CA ASN A 669 -2.62 32.71 0.42
C ASN A 669 -3.96 32.42 1.12
N LYS A 670 -4.31 31.14 1.21
CA LYS A 670 -5.47 30.68 1.99
C LYS A 670 -4.99 29.74 3.08
N LEU A 671 -5.34 30.04 4.33
CA LEU A 671 -5.25 29.11 5.44
C LEU A 671 -6.36 28.07 5.26
N GLU A 672 -6.01 26.80 5.32
CA GLU A 672 -6.95 25.69 5.19
C GLU A 672 -7.10 25.00 6.55
N VAL A 673 -8.32 24.89 7.03
CA VAL A 673 -8.65 24.24 8.30
C VAL A 673 -9.67 23.16 8.04
N THR A 674 -9.34 21.93 8.43
CA THR A 674 -10.25 20.77 8.34
C THR A 674 -10.50 20.23 9.74
N ILE A 675 -11.77 20.11 10.09
CA ILE A 675 -12.22 19.49 11.34
C ILE A 675 -13.04 18.28 10.94
N SER A 676 -12.76 17.13 11.51
CA SER A 676 -13.55 15.91 11.25
C SER A 676 -13.83 15.16 12.55
N ALA A 677 -14.95 14.45 12.55
CA ALA A 677 -15.37 13.56 13.61
C ALA A 677 -15.68 12.19 13.01
N ASN A 678 -14.92 11.20 13.40
CA ASN A 678 -15.09 9.82 12.92
C ASN A 678 -15.73 8.97 14.01
N ASN A 679 -16.60 8.03 13.61
CA ASN A 679 -17.35 7.18 14.52
C ASN A 679 -18.05 8.00 15.62
N LEU A 680 -18.90 8.94 15.21
CA LEU A 680 -19.55 9.94 16.08
C LEU A 680 -20.26 9.32 17.29
N PHE A 681 -20.87 8.15 17.12
CA PHE A 681 -21.66 7.51 18.16
C PHE A 681 -20.87 6.49 19.00
N ASP A 682 -19.53 6.41 18.80
CA ASP A 682 -18.65 5.46 19.51
C ASP A 682 -19.11 4.01 19.33
N THR A 683 -19.55 3.69 18.10
CA THR A 683 -20.06 2.36 17.74
C THR A 683 -18.93 1.35 17.77
N ARG A 684 -19.16 0.21 18.46
CA ARG A 684 -18.24 -0.94 18.43
C ARG A 684 -18.39 -1.68 17.11
N TYR A 685 -17.29 -1.83 16.38
CA TYR A 685 -17.25 -2.55 15.11
C TYR A 685 -15.88 -3.19 14.87
N TYR A 686 -15.83 -4.10 13.90
CA TYR A 686 -14.61 -4.83 13.55
C TYR A 686 -14.35 -4.72 12.05
N ASN A 687 -13.10 -4.49 11.70
CA ASN A 687 -12.64 -4.64 10.33
C ASN A 687 -12.42 -6.14 10.05
N HIS A 688 -13.19 -6.73 9.13
CA HIS A 688 -13.06 -8.15 8.78
C HIS A 688 -11.67 -8.51 8.25
N LEU A 689 -10.92 -7.55 7.72
CA LEU A 689 -9.56 -7.72 7.20
C LEU A 689 -8.49 -7.62 8.30
N SER A 690 -8.84 -7.18 9.52
CA SER A 690 -7.90 -7.02 10.63
C SER A 690 -7.65 -8.35 11.36
N PHE A 691 -6.38 -8.63 11.67
CA PHE A 691 -6.01 -9.77 12.54
C PHE A 691 -6.46 -9.57 13.99
N TYR A 692 -6.59 -8.34 14.45
CA TYR A 692 -7.06 -8.02 15.80
C TYR A 692 -8.48 -8.50 16.07
N ARG A 693 -9.30 -8.69 15.03
CA ARG A 693 -10.63 -9.28 15.10
C ARG A 693 -10.63 -10.66 15.78
N LYS A 694 -9.60 -11.49 15.53
CA LYS A 694 -9.49 -12.84 16.11
C LYS A 694 -9.34 -12.85 17.64
N ILE A 695 -8.90 -11.76 18.21
CA ILE A 695 -8.72 -11.57 19.66
C ILE A 695 -9.74 -10.57 20.21
N ASP A 696 -10.87 -10.40 19.51
CA ASP A 696 -12.00 -9.55 19.91
C ASP A 696 -11.64 -8.05 20.08
N ILE A 697 -10.54 -7.58 19.48
CA ILE A 697 -10.18 -6.16 19.53
C ILE A 697 -10.97 -5.41 18.46
N PRO A 698 -11.85 -4.48 18.85
CA PRO A 698 -12.59 -3.67 17.91
C PRO A 698 -11.73 -2.55 17.33
N GLU A 699 -12.21 -1.97 16.24
CA GLU A 699 -11.64 -0.77 15.63
C GLU A 699 -11.72 0.43 16.59
N PRO A 700 -10.90 1.47 16.37
CA PRO A 700 -10.89 2.66 17.21
C PRO A 700 -12.28 3.30 17.36
N GLY A 701 -12.60 3.75 18.58
CA GLY A 701 -13.82 4.46 18.87
C GLY A 701 -13.84 5.89 18.32
N ARG A 702 -14.74 6.71 18.83
CA ARG A 702 -14.92 8.11 18.39
C ARG A 702 -13.63 8.91 18.41
N ASN A 703 -13.39 9.65 17.32
CA ASN A 703 -12.23 10.49 17.15
C ASN A 703 -12.61 11.85 16.56
N PHE A 704 -12.17 12.94 17.19
CA PHE A 704 -12.18 14.29 16.62
C PHE A 704 -10.77 14.61 16.11
N GLN A 705 -10.69 15.21 14.95
CA GLN A 705 -9.43 15.57 14.31
C GLN A 705 -9.46 17.03 13.87
N LEU A 706 -8.33 17.70 14.04
CA LEU A 706 -8.05 19.03 13.51
C LEU A 706 -6.81 18.96 12.64
N LEU A 707 -6.92 19.40 11.38
CA LEU A 707 -5.81 19.60 10.47
C LEU A 707 -5.78 21.06 10.01
N ILE A 708 -4.64 21.71 10.17
CA ILE A 708 -4.41 23.11 9.74
C ILE A 708 -3.26 23.09 8.73
N LYS A 709 -3.49 23.67 7.54
CA LYS A 709 -2.46 23.89 6.54
C LYS A 709 -2.26 25.38 6.30
N ILE A 710 -1.03 25.84 6.46
CA ILE A 710 -0.59 27.22 6.32
C ILE A 710 0.39 27.30 5.13
N PRO A 711 -0.07 27.54 3.92
CA PRO A 711 0.80 27.70 2.78
C PRO A 711 1.35 29.12 2.70
N PHE A 712 2.56 29.27 2.17
CA PHE A 712 3.16 30.57 1.86
C PHE A 712 3.92 30.51 0.54
N LYS A 713 3.96 31.65 -0.16
CA LYS A 713 4.71 31.79 -1.40
C LYS A 713 5.18 33.23 -1.62
N THR A 714 6.34 33.39 -2.23
CA THR A 714 6.91 34.67 -2.62
C THR A 714 7.56 34.50 -3.99
N LEU A 715 7.21 35.36 -4.95
CA LEU A 715 7.85 35.36 -6.25
C LEU A 715 9.30 35.88 -6.13
N LEU A 716 10.21 35.20 -6.81
CA LEU A 716 11.60 35.59 -6.89
C LEU A 716 11.80 36.43 -8.17
N LYS A 717 12.55 37.50 -8.04
CA LYS A 717 12.94 38.37 -9.17
C LYS A 717 13.97 37.67 -10.04
#